data_dad3e2f9e32e2a424c268adcd591be87
#
_entry.id   dad3e2f9e32e2a424c268adcd591be87
#
_cell.length_a   1.000
_cell.length_b   1.000
_cell.length_c   1.000
_cell.angle_alpha   90.00
_cell.angle_beta   90.00
_cell.angle_gamma   90.00
#
_symmetry.space_group_name_H-M   'P 1'
#
loop_
_entity.id
_entity.type
_entity.pdbx_description
1 polymer ?
#
loop_
_entity_poly.entity_id
_entity_poly.type
_entity_poly.pdbx_seq_one_letter_code
_entity_poly.pdbx_strand_id
1 'polypeptide(L)'
;MRLRVAMCHMIYRKALRLSNLAMGKTTTGQIVNLLSNDVNKFDQVTVFLHFLWAGPLQALIVTALLWMEIGISCLAGMAVLIILLPLQSCLGKLFSSLRSKTAAYTDVRIRTMNEVITGIRIIKMYAWEKSFADLIARLRSKEISKILRSSYLRGMNLASFFVASKIIVFITFTTYVLLGNVITARRVFVAVTLYAAVRLTVTLFFPSAVEKVSEAIVSIRRIKDFLLLDEIPQCNSQLPPDGKTIVHVQDFTAFWEKASETPTLQGLSFTVRPGELLAVVGPVGAGKSSLLSAVLGELRPSQGLVTVRGRIAYVSQQPWVFSGTVRSNILFGKTYEKERYEKVIKACALRKDLQLLEDGDLTVIGDRGTTLSGGQKARISLXXXXXXXXXXXXXXXXXXXXXXXXXXXXXXXXXLKDGKTVEKGTYTEFLKSGIDFGSLLKKENEEAEPSPMPGTPTLRNRTFSESSIWSQQSSRPSLKDATPEGQDTENIQVALPEESRSEGEVGFKAYKNYFTAGAHWFIIIFLILVNVAAQVSYVLQDWWLSYWANKQSSLNVTVVGNGTETQKLDLNWYLGIYSGLTVSTVLFGIARSLLVFYVLVSSSQSLHNKMFESILRAPILFFDRNPIGRILNRFSKDIGHMDDLLPLTFLDFIQTFLQVMGVVGVAVAVIPWIAIPLIPLGIIFFVLRRYFLQTSRDVKRLEATTRSPVFSHLSSSLQGLWTIRAFKAEQRFQELFDAHQDLHSEAWFLFLTTSRWFAVRLDAICAMFVIVVAFGSLILSKTLDAGQVGLALSYALSLMGMFQWCVRQSAEVENMVMSIVAFLAFSILLSIERPACS
;
A
#
# COMPACT_ATOMS: atom_id res chain seq x y z
N MET A 1 4.09 -13.03 -9.32
CA MET A 1 2.79 -12.54 -9.84
C MET A 1 1.72 -13.63 -9.89
N ARG A 2 2.00 -14.80 -10.44
CA ARG A 2 1.02 -15.90 -10.53
C ARG A 2 0.49 -16.33 -9.16
N LEU A 3 1.39 -16.50 -8.18
CA LEU A 3 0.98 -16.87 -6.82
C LEU A 3 0.08 -15.82 -6.19
N ARG A 4 0.41 -14.55 -6.39
CA ARG A 4 -0.38 -13.45 -5.84
C ARG A 4 -1.80 -13.45 -6.44
N VAL A 5 -1.91 -13.59 -7.76
CA VAL A 5 -3.20 -13.61 -8.43
C VAL A 5 -4.04 -14.82 -7.98
N ALA A 6 -3.41 -15.98 -7.87
CA ALA A 6 -4.11 -17.19 -7.42
C ALA A 6 -4.61 -17.03 -5.98
N MET A 7 -3.80 -16.46 -5.10
CA MET A 7 -4.20 -16.23 -3.70
C MET A 7 -5.32 -15.20 -3.60
N CYS A 8 -5.28 -14.14 -4.41
CA CYS A 8 -6.36 -13.15 -4.45
C CYS A 8 -7.67 -13.80 -4.86
N HIS A 9 -7.62 -14.64 -5.88
CA HIS A 9 -8.81 -15.38 -6.34
C HIS A 9 -9.37 -16.28 -5.24
N MET A 10 -8.50 -17.03 -4.58
CA MET A 10 -8.90 -17.93 -3.50
C MET A 10 -9.49 -17.18 -2.31
N ILE A 11 -8.89 -16.06 -1.92
CA ILE A 11 -9.36 -15.25 -0.80
C ILE A 11 -10.74 -14.69 -1.12
N TYR A 12 -10.93 -14.16 -2.32
CA TYR A 12 -12.22 -13.60 -2.72
C TYR A 12 -13.30 -14.68 -2.77
N ARG A 13 -12.97 -15.84 -3.34
CA ARG A 13 -13.89 -16.98 -3.41
C ARG A 13 -14.30 -17.43 -2.02
N LYS A 14 -13.35 -17.50 -1.09
CA LYS A 14 -13.63 -17.85 0.30
C LYS A 14 -14.49 -16.78 0.97
N ALA A 15 -14.21 -15.50 0.71
CA ALA A 15 -14.97 -14.39 1.30
C ALA A 15 -16.45 -14.45 0.89
N LEU A 16 -16.72 -14.86 -0.34
CA LEU A 16 -18.10 -14.99 -0.82
C LEU A 16 -18.85 -16.15 -0.13
N ARG A 17 -18.13 -17.09 0.47
CA ARG A 17 -18.71 -18.30 1.08
C ARG A 17 -18.66 -18.31 2.61
N LEU A 18 -18.16 -17.24 3.23
CA LEU A 18 -18.03 -17.22 4.69
C LEU A 18 -19.40 -17.27 5.37
N SER A 19 -19.48 -18.06 6.44
CA SER A 19 -20.66 -18.10 7.27
C SER A 19 -20.72 -16.87 8.18
N ASN A 20 -21.88 -16.60 8.76
CA ASN A 20 -22.04 -15.48 9.71
C ASN A 20 -21.19 -15.67 10.96
N LEU A 21 -20.99 -16.90 11.40
CA LEU A 21 -20.13 -17.20 12.54
C LEU A 21 -18.69 -16.81 12.21
N ALA A 22 -18.22 -17.14 11.00
CA ALA A 22 -16.88 -16.79 10.53
C ALA A 22 -16.74 -15.29 10.37
N MET A 23 -17.76 -14.59 9.90
CA MET A 23 -17.73 -13.12 9.77
C MET A 23 -17.63 -12.44 11.14
N GLY A 24 -18.06 -13.10 12.19
CA GLY A 24 -17.87 -12.61 13.55
C GLY A 24 -16.44 -12.76 14.04
N LYS A 25 -15.69 -13.72 13.50
CA LYS A 25 -14.30 -13.97 13.86
C LYS A 25 -13.33 -13.13 13.06
N THR A 26 -13.76 -12.59 11.91
CA THR A 26 -12.91 -11.75 11.05
C THR A 26 -13.70 -10.49 10.67
N THR A 27 -12.98 -9.46 10.31
CA THR A 27 -13.56 -8.17 9.89
C THR A 27 -13.31 -7.93 8.42
N THR A 28 -14.09 -7.01 7.85
CA THR A 28 -13.85 -6.56 6.47
C THR A 28 -12.44 -5.99 6.31
N GLY A 29 -11.99 -5.24 7.32
CA GLY A 29 -10.64 -4.67 7.33
C GLY A 29 -9.56 -5.75 7.29
N GLN A 30 -9.75 -6.84 8.02
CA GLN A 30 -8.80 -7.95 8.01
C GLN A 30 -8.73 -8.64 6.65
N ILE A 31 -9.87 -8.82 6.00
CA ILE A 31 -9.92 -9.45 4.67
C ILE A 31 -9.25 -8.54 3.63
N VAL A 32 -9.52 -7.24 3.70
CA VAL A 32 -8.87 -6.26 2.82
C VAL A 32 -7.36 -6.26 3.06
N ASN A 33 -6.94 -6.36 4.33
CA ASN A 33 -5.51 -6.40 4.67
C ASN A 33 -4.83 -7.65 4.12
N LEU A 34 -5.52 -8.81 4.16
CA LEU A 34 -4.99 -10.03 3.55
C LEU A 34 -4.78 -9.82 2.05
N LEU A 35 -5.75 -9.23 1.39
CA LEU A 35 -5.69 -9.03 -0.05
C LEU A 35 -4.66 -7.98 -0.47
N SER A 36 -4.43 -6.96 0.36
CA SER A 36 -3.51 -5.87 0.02
C SER A 36 -2.08 -6.12 0.47
N ASN A 37 -1.88 -6.64 1.67
CA ASN A 37 -0.54 -6.73 2.27
C ASN A 37 0.01 -8.16 2.26
N ASP A 38 -0.76 -9.13 2.75
CA ASP A 38 -0.26 -10.49 2.92
C ASP A 38 0.01 -11.18 1.59
N VAL A 39 -0.83 -10.90 0.59
CA VAL A 39 -0.65 -11.49 -0.75
C VAL A 39 0.57 -10.88 -1.46
N ASN A 40 0.86 -9.60 -1.19
CA ASN A 40 2.04 -8.95 -1.79
C ASN A 40 3.36 -9.55 -1.30
N LYS A 41 3.37 -10.27 -0.17
CA LYS A 41 4.57 -10.94 0.30
C LYS A 41 5.07 -12.00 -0.67
N PHE A 42 4.18 -12.58 -1.47
CA PHE A 42 4.59 -13.53 -2.50
C PHE A 42 5.46 -12.89 -3.58
N ASP A 43 5.14 -11.65 -3.96
CA ASP A 43 5.96 -10.90 -4.92
C ASP A 43 7.34 -10.61 -4.35
N GLN A 44 7.39 -10.25 -3.06
CA GLN A 44 8.64 -9.89 -2.41
C GLN A 44 9.54 -11.10 -2.16
N VAL A 45 8.96 -12.21 -1.70
CA VAL A 45 9.75 -13.40 -1.32
C VAL A 45 10.37 -14.08 -2.53
N THR A 46 9.65 -14.14 -3.65
CA THR A 46 10.16 -14.85 -4.84
C THR A 46 11.36 -14.17 -5.47
N VAL A 47 11.49 -12.85 -5.30
CA VAL A 47 12.65 -12.11 -5.80
C VAL A 47 13.93 -12.51 -5.06
N PHE A 48 13.83 -12.70 -3.74
CA PHE A 48 14.99 -12.95 -2.89
C PHE A 48 15.18 -14.43 -2.52
N LEU A 49 14.25 -15.30 -2.89
CA LEU A 49 14.23 -16.69 -2.42
C LEU A 49 15.53 -17.43 -2.77
N HIS A 50 16.06 -17.21 -3.96
CA HIS A 50 17.25 -17.93 -4.42
C HIS A 50 18.53 -17.52 -3.67
N PHE A 51 18.53 -16.38 -3.00
CA PHE A 51 19.68 -15.94 -2.23
C PHE A 51 19.88 -16.78 -0.95
N LEU A 52 18.87 -17.56 -0.53
CA LEU A 52 19.02 -18.47 0.60
C LEU A 52 20.09 -19.52 0.35
N TRP A 53 20.21 -20.00 -0.89
CA TRP A 53 21.25 -20.98 -1.24
C TRP A 53 22.42 -20.33 -1.97
N ALA A 54 22.17 -19.28 -2.75
CA ALA A 54 23.20 -18.61 -3.53
C ALA A 54 24.18 -17.83 -2.64
N GLY A 55 23.68 -17.24 -1.54
CA GLY A 55 24.53 -16.48 -0.62
C GLY A 55 25.61 -17.32 0.00
N PRO A 56 25.27 -18.40 0.73
CA PRO A 56 26.29 -19.29 1.31
C PRO A 56 27.20 -19.92 0.27
N LEU A 57 26.66 -20.32 -0.88
CA LEU A 57 27.46 -20.93 -1.94
C LEU A 57 28.50 -19.95 -2.48
N GLN A 58 28.09 -18.68 -2.74
CA GLN A 58 28.99 -17.64 -3.20
C GLN A 58 30.06 -17.35 -2.14
N ALA A 59 29.68 -17.31 -0.86
CA ALA A 59 30.64 -17.10 0.23
C ALA A 59 31.71 -18.20 0.27
N LEU A 60 31.29 -19.45 0.11
CA LEU A 60 32.23 -20.59 0.08
C LEU A 60 33.18 -20.51 -1.10
N ILE A 61 32.65 -20.20 -2.29
CA ILE A 61 33.46 -20.11 -3.51
C ILE A 61 34.48 -18.99 -3.41
N VAL A 62 34.03 -17.81 -2.92
CA VAL A 62 34.90 -16.65 -2.76
C VAL A 62 35.98 -16.91 -1.70
N THR A 63 35.61 -17.57 -0.60
CA THR A 63 36.58 -17.96 0.42
C THR A 63 37.65 -18.86 -0.16
N ALA A 64 37.29 -19.85 -0.98
CA ALA A 64 38.23 -20.74 -1.62
C ALA A 64 39.17 -19.99 -2.57
N LEU A 65 38.60 -19.07 -3.38
CA LEU A 65 39.40 -18.27 -4.31
C LEU A 65 40.36 -17.34 -3.58
N LEU A 66 39.91 -16.73 -2.49
CA LEU A 66 40.76 -15.86 -1.68
C LEU A 66 41.85 -16.64 -0.95
N TRP A 67 41.54 -17.87 -0.53
CA TRP A 67 42.55 -18.72 0.09
C TRP A 67 43.68 -19.03 -0.91
N MET A 68 43.33 -19.26 -2.16
CA MET A 68 44.34 -19.51 -3.22
C MET A 68 45.17 -18.26 -3.48
N GLU A 69 44.63 -17.04 -3.28
CA GLU A 69 45.35 -15.81 -3.58
C GLU A 69 46.11 -15.26 -2.37
N ILE A 70 45.48 -15.18 -1.17
CA ILE A 70 46.11 -14.52 -0.03
C ILE A 70 46.25 -15.45 1.19
N GLY A 71 45.86 -16.71 1.09
CA GLY A 71 46.05 -17.69 2.13
C GLY A 71 45.12 -17.46 3.30
N ILE A 72 45.61 -17.70 4.52
CA ILE A 72 44.81 -17.71 5.73
C ILE A 72 44.26 -16.33 6.08
N SER A 73 44.80 -15.23 5.52
CA SER A 73 44.35 -13.87 5.81
C SER A 73 42.91 -13.64 5.36
N CYS A 74 42.43 -14.40 4.37
CA CYS A 74 41.04 -14.27 3.92
C CYS A 74 40.05 -14.61 5.01
N LEU A 75 40.42 -15.48 5.96
CA LEU A 75 39.55 -15.85 7.07
C LEU A 75 39.27 -14.69 8.00
N ALA A 76 40.23 -13.75 8.17
CA ALA A 76 40.00 -12.56 8.98
C ALA A 76 38.91 -11.68 8.39
N GLY A 77 38.93 -11.47 7.07
CA GLY A 77 37.90 -10.71 6.36
C GLY A 77 36.56 -11.39 6.40
N MET A 78 36.53 -12.70 6.20
CA MET A 78 35.27 -13.47 6.25
C MET A 78 34.70 -13.48 7.68
N ALA A 79 35.55 -13.48 8.70
CA ALA A 79 35.10 -13.40 10.10
C ALA A 79 34.39 -12.06 10.35
N VAL A 80 34.94 -10.95 9.82
CA VAL A 80 34.29 -9.65 9.93
C VAL A 80 32.93 -9.66 9.24
N LEU A 81 32.85 -10.24 8.08
CA LEU A 81 31.61 -10.35 7.31
C LEU A 81 30.55 -11.12 8.10
N ILE A 82 30.93 -12.24 8.71
CA ILE A 82 30.03 -13.07 9.50
C ILE A 82 29.57 -12.33 10.76
N ILE A 83 30.45 -11.56 11.41
CA ILE A 83 30.11 -10.78 12.60
C ILE A 83 29.10 -9.66 12.25
N LEU A 84 29.16 -9.09 11.05
CA LEU A 84 28.23 -8.06 10.63
C LEU A 84 26.79 -8.56 10.56
N LEU A 85 26.55 -9.83 10.28
CA LEU A 85 25.19 -10.39 10.16
C LEU A 85 24.39 -10.27 11.47
N PRO A 86 24.90 -10.74 12.64
CA PRO A 86 24.15 -10.55 13.88
C PRO A 86 23.99 -9.08 14.26
N LEU A 87 24.98 -8.25 13.99
CA LEU A 87 24.92 -6.82 14.28
C LEU A 87 23.78 -6.17 13.53
N GLN A 88 23.62 -6.47 12.24
CA GLN A 88 22.54 -5.96 11.41
C GLN A 88 21.17 -6.46 11.90
N SER A 89 21.11 -7.72 12.34
CA SER A 89 19.88 -8.30 12.89
C SER A 89 19.45 -7.58 14.17
N CYS A 90 20.41 -7.30 15.07
CA CYS A 90 20.14 -6.57 16.31
C CYS A 90 19.64 -5.16 16.02
N LEU A 91 20.27 -4.47 15.08
CA LEU A 91 19.84 -3.12 14.70
C LEU A 91 18.44 -3.13 14.10
N GLY A 92 18.13 -4.15 13.30
CA GLY A 92 16.80 -4.31 12.71
C GLY A 92 15.72 -4.53 13.78
N LYS A 93 16.00 -5.36 14.77
CA LYS A 93 15.07 -5.61 15.89
C LYS A 93 14.83 -4.37 16.72
N LEU A 94 15.89 -3.64 17.04
CA LEU A 94 15.80 -2.37 17.78
C LEU A 94 14.97 -1.35 16.99
N PHE A 95 15.20 -1.25 15.69
CA PHE A 95 14.45 -0.35 14.82
C PHE A 95 12.96 -0.71 14.83
N SER A 96 12.62 -2.00 14.70
CA SER A 96 11.22 -2.45 14.72
C SER A 96 10.53 -2.11 16.03
N SER A 97 11.22 -2.30 17.15
CA SER A 97 10.71 -1.96 18.47
C SER A 97 10.43 -0.47 18.60
N LEU A 98 11.36 0.37 18.17
CA LEU A 98 11.18 1.83 18.20
C LEU A 98 10.08 2.29 17.25
N ARG A 99 9.95 1.66 16.09
CA ARG A 99 8.87 1.98 15.15
C ARG A 99 7.50 1.66 15.73
N SER A 100 7.38 0.54 16.44
CA SER A 100 6.15 0.17 17.14
C SER A 100 5.74 1.24 18.16
N LYS A 101 6.71 1.75 18.92
CA LYS A 101 6.47 2.82 19.89
C LYS A 101 6.11 4.13 19.21
N THR A 102 6.75 4.43 18.09
CA THR A 102 6.47 5.64 17.31
C THR A 102 5.04 5.61 16.75
N ALA A 103 4.56 4.45 16.35
CA ALA A 103 3.21 4.30 15.80
C ALA A 103 2.15 4.74 16.81
N ALA A 104 2.37 4.48 18.11
CA ALA A 104 1.44 4.92 19.15
C ALA A 104 1.35 6.44 19.21
N TYR A 105 2.50 7.12 19.13
CA TYR A 105 2.53 8.59 19.13
C TYR A 105 1.88 9.17 17.88
N THR A 106 2.08 8.53 16.73
CA THR A 106 1.46 8.94 15.47
C THR A 106 -0.05 8.82 15.56
N ASP A 107 -0.56 7.71 16.13
CA ASP A 107 -1.99 7.49 16.30
C ASP A 107 -2.62 8.55 17.19
N VAL A 108 -1.95 8.93 18.29
CA VAL A 108 -2.43 9.99 19.19
C VAL A 108 -2.51 11.31 18.43
N ARG A 109 -1.48 11.64 17.65
CA ARG A 109 -1.44 12.89 16.87
C ARG A 109 -2.58 12.93 15.84
N ILE A 110 -2.78 11.87 15.09
CA ILE A 110 -3.81 11.81 14.04
C ILE A 110 -5.19 11.88 14.67
N ARG A 111 -5.41 11.20 15.79
CA ARG A 111 -6.69 11.24 16.49
C ARG A 111 -7.01 12.64 16.99
N THR A 112 -6.02 13.33 17.56
CA THR A 112 -6.18 14.71 18.03
C THR A 112 -6.45 15.65 16.87
N MET A 113 -5.76 15.47 15.74
CA MET A 113 -6.02 16.23 14.52
C MET A 113 -7.44 16.04 14.01
N ASN A 114 -7.91 14.80 14.03
CA ASN A 114 -9.28 14.48 13.62
C ASN A 114 -10.29 15.22 14.49
N GLU A 115 -10.08 15.25 15.80
CA GLU A 115 -10.95 15.98 16.72
C GLU A 115 -10.93 17.50 16.44
N VAL A 116 -9.72 18.04 16.19
CA VAL A 116 -9.56 19.46 15.90
C VAL A 116 -10.26 19.85 14.60
N ILE A 117 -10.05 19.06 13.53
CA ILE A 117 -10.62 19.38 12.22
C ILE A 117 -12.15 19.18 12.24
N THR A 118 -12.65 18.17 12.96
CA THR A 118 -14.08 17.93 13.09
C THR A 118 -14.76 19.10 13.80
N GLY A 119 -14.09 19.65 14.83
CA GLY A 119 -14.64 20.78 15.59
C GLY A 119 -14.08 22.14 15.17
N ILE A 120 -13.67 22.28 13.92
CA ILE A 120 -12.97 23.48 13.44
C ILE A 120 -13.84 24.74 13.53
N ARG A 121 -15.15 24.62 13.35
CA ARG A 121 -16.06 25.76 13.41
C ARG A 121 -16.11 26.33 14.83
N ILE A 122 -16.14 25.45 15.84
CA ILE A 122 -16.13 25.87 17.24
C ILE A 122 -14.79 26.52 17.60
N ILE A 123 -13.69 25.92 17.12
CA ILE A 123 -12.34 26.44 17.34
C ILE A 123 -12.20 27.85 16.75
N LYS A 124 -12.71 28.05 15.54
CA LYS A 124 -12.66 29.36 14.89
C LYS A 124 -13.57 30.41 15.61
N MET A 125 -14.73 29.95 16.12
CA MET A 125 -15.63 30.83 16.85
C MET A 125 -15.02 31.38 18.13
N TYR A 126 -14.26 30.52 18.85
CA TYR A 126 -13.63 30.91 20.11
C TYR A 126 -12.19 31.41 19.94
N ALA A 127 -11.69 31.48 18.69
CA ALA A 127 -10.32 31.91 18.37
C ALA A 127 -9.27 31.07 19.10
N TRP A 128 -9.46 29.74 19.15
CA TRP A 128 -8.57 28.79 19.82
C TRP A 128 -7.49 28.23 18.90
N GLU A 129 -7.30 28.78 17.72
CA GLU A 129 -6.39 28.24 16.71
C GLU A 129 -4.97 28.11 17.25
N LYS A 130 -4.47 29.13 17.94
CA LYS A 130 -3.11 29.11 18.47
C LYS A 130 -2.92 28.03 19.52
N SER A 131 -3.90 27.88 20.41
CA SER A 131 -3.83 26.85 21.48
C SER A 131 -3.77 25.45 20.88
N PHE A 132 -4.59 25.15 19.89
CA PHE A 132 -4.59 23.85 19.25
C PHE A 132 -3.38 23.63 18.36
N ALA A 133 -2.86 24.68 17.72
CA ALA A 133 -1.60 24.59 16.97
C ALA A 133 -0.46 24.24 17.91
N ASP A 134 -0.41 24.84 19.11
CA ASP A 134 0.61 24.53 20.11
C ASP A 134 0.48 23.10 20.61
N LEU A 135 -0.75 22.65 20.83
CA LEU A 135 -1.00 21.27 21.28
C LEU A 135 -0.51 20.25 20.24
N ILE A 136 -0.84 20.45 18.98
CA ILE A 136 -0.42 19.55 17.90
C ILE A 136 1.09 19.63 17.73
N ALA A 137 1.70 20.81 17.86
CA ALA A 137 3.15 20.96 17.77
C ALA A 137 3.86 20.19 18.89
N ARG A 138 3.30 20.18 20.11
CA ARG A 138 3.88 19.42 21.22
C ARG A 138 3.78 17.91 20.96
N LEU A 139 2.62 17.44 20.45
CA LEU A 139 2.45 16.02 20.10
C LEU A 139 3.42 15.63 18.99
N ARG A 140 3.60 16.51 18.00
CA ARG A 140 4.53 16.27 16.91
C ARG A 140 5.97 16.24 17.41
N SER A 141 6.32 17.08 18.37
CA SER A 141 7.66 17.13 18.97
C SER A 141 8.00 15.80 19.66
N LYS A 142 7.04 15.23 20.40
CA LYS A 142 7.22 13.92 21.04
C LYS A 142 7.39 12.82 20.01
N GLU A 143 6.57 12.85 18.98
CA GLU A 143 6.66 11.89 17.87
C GLU A 143 7.99 11.98 17.15
N ILE A 144 8.46 13.21 16.88
CA ILE A 144 9.72 13.46 16.17
C ILE A 144 10.92 12.97 16.98
N SER A 145 10.90 13.12 18.32
CA SER A 145 12.01 12.62 19.13
C SER A 145 12.16 11.10 18.98
N LYS A 146 11.06 10.36 18.91
CA LYS A 146 11.09 8.91 18.69
C LYS A 146 11.49 8.56 17.27
N ILE A 147 10.98 9.31 16.29
CA ILE A 147 11.33 9.10 14.87
C ILE A 147 12.83 9.34 14.68
N LEU A 148 13.38 10.36 15.32
CA LEU A 148 14.80 10.70 15.20
C LEU A 148 15.68 9.58 15.74
N ARG A 149 15.29 8.98 16.87
CA ARG A 149 16.03 7.85 17.43
C ARG A 149 16.05 6.65 16.50
N SER A 150 14.88 6.28 15.94
CA SER A 150 14.79 5.17 14.98
C SER A 150 15.53 5.50 13.68
N SER A 151 15.52 6.76 13.26
CA SER A 151 16.24 7.21 12.07
C SER A 151 17.75 7.12 12.27
N TYR A 152 18.23 7.44 13.48
CA TYR A 152 19.65 7.31 13.79
C TYR A 152 20.09 5.85 13.73
N LEU A 153 19.26 4.92 14.20
CA LEU A 153 19.55 3.47 14.06
C LEU A 153 19.65 3.05 12.61
N ARG A 154 18.73 3.54 11.78
CA ARG A 154 18.77 3.29 10.34
C ARG A 154 20.02 3.88 9.71
N GLY A 155 20.38 5.10 10.12
CA GLY A 155 21.58 5.75 9.62
C GLY A 155 22.83 4.99 9.97
N MET A 156 22.92 4.45 11.20
CA MET A 156 24.04 3.61 11.62
C MET A 156 24.12 2.34 10.79
N ASN A 157 22.96 1.73 10.47
CA ASN A 157 22.93 0.53 9.64
C ASN A 157 23.42 0.83 8.22
N LEU A 158 23.00 1.94 7.63
CA LEU A 158 23.44 2.35 6.30
C LEU A 158 24.92 2.70 6.28
N ALA A 159 25.42 3.38 7.32
CA ALA A 159 26.83 3.70 7.45
C ALA A 159 27.67 2.42 7.59
N SER A 160 27.17 1.46 8.36
CA SER A 160 27.80 0.15 8.50
C SER A 160 27.93 -0.54 7.14
N PHE A 161 26.86 -0.53 6.34
CA PHE A 161 26.90 -1.13 5.00
C PHE A 161 27.90 -0.40 4.10
N PHE A 162 27.91 0.93 4.16
CA PHE A 162 28.83 1.75 3.33
C PHE A 162 30.29 1.43 3.63
N VAL A 163 30.65 1.31 4.93
CA VAL A 163 32.05 1.13 5.34
C VAL A 163 32.45 -0.35 5.46
N ALA A 164 31.51 -1.29 5.31
CA ALA A 164 31.78 -2.71 5.56
C ALA A 164 32.92 -3.24 4.67
N SER A 165 32.88 -2.93 3.37
CA SER A 165 33.92 -3.39 2.48
C SER A 165 35.29 -2.83 2.82
N LYS A 166 35.34 -1.59 3.29
CA LYS A 166 36.60 -0.93 3.67
C LYS A 166 37.19 -1.54 4.92
N ILE A 167 36.33 -1.85 5.90
CA ILE A 167 36.78 -2.50 7.15
C ILE A 167 37.27 -3.92 6.84
N ILE A 168 36.53 -4.65 6.01
CA ILE A 168 36.90 -6.03 5.64
C ILE A 168 38.27 -6.04 4.94
N VAL A 169 38.48 -5.18 3.95
CA VAL A 169 39.73 -5.09 3.22
C VAL A 169 40.87 -4.66 4.15
N PHE A 170 40.61 -3.69 5.01
CA PHE A 170 41.60 -3.20 5.98
C PHE A 170 42.07 -4.34 6.91
N ILE A 171 41.15 -5.07 7.52
CA ILE A 171 41.48 -6.17 8.43
C ILE A 171 42.21 -7.29 7.68
N THR A 172 41.74 -7.62 6.48
CA THR A 172 42.33 -8.67 5.66
C THR A 172 43.79 -8.34 5.34
N PHE A 173 44.07 -7.13 4.85
CA PHE A 173 45.44 -6.79 4.46
C PHE A 173 46.33 -6.42 5.63
N THR A 174 45.77 -5.92 6.73
CA THR A 174 46.55 -5.77 7.96
C THR A 174 47.03 -7.13 8.46
N THR A 175 46.15 -8.13 8.50
CA THR A 175 46.50 -9.49 8.87
C THR A 175 47.54 -10.08 7.90
N TYR A 176 47.34 -9.85 6.61
CA TYR A 176 48.23 -10.35 5.58
C TYR A 176 49.67 -9.81 5.74
N VAL A 177 49.77 -8.48 5.96
CA VAL A 177 51.05 -7.82 6.12
C VAL A 177 51.71 -8.19 7.44
N LEU A 178 50.95 -8.29 8.55
CA LEU A 178 51.49 -8.68 9.86
C LEU A 178 52.00 -10.11 9.88
N LEU A 179 51.48 -10.99 9.04
CA LEU A 179 52.01 -12.35 8.89
C LEU A 179 53.27 -12.42 8.08
N GLY A 180 53.81 -11.30 7.64
CA GLY A 180 55.05 -11.26 6.91
C GLY A 180 55.00 -11.29 5.40
N ASN A 181 53.79 -11.24 4.83
CA ASN A 181 53.60 -11.28 3.40
C ASN A 181 53.75 -9.87 2.79
N VAL A 182 54.02 -9.81 1.50
CA VAL A 182 54.26 -8.57 0.77
C VAL A 182 53.05 -8.29 -0.11
N ILE A 183 52.57 -7.04 -0.07
CA ILE A 183 51.40 -6.61 -0.84
C ILE A 183 51.79 -6.50 -2.34
N THR A 184 51.01 -7.09 -3.22
CA THR A 184 51.10 -6.91 -4.66
C THR A 184 49.74 -6.37 -5.20
N ALA A 185 49.81 -5.64 -6.31
CA ALA A 185 48.60 -5.06 -6.91
C ALA A 185 47.57 -6.14 -7.30
N ARG A 186 48.04 -7.24 -7.86
CA ARG A 186 47.21 -8.36 -8.27
C ARG A 186 46.36 -8.88 -7.08
N ARG A 187 47.07 -9.21 -6.00
CA ARG A 187 46.40 -9.78 -4.80
C ARG A 187 45.45 -8.80 -4.15
N VAL A 188 45.85 -7.54 -4.04
CA VAL A 188 45.02 -6.50 -3.41
C VAL A 188 43.72 -6.32 -4.17
N PHE A 189 43.77 -6.13 -5.47
CA PHE A 189 42.56 -5.78 -6.21
C PHE A 189 41.67 -6.98 -6.53
N VAL A 190 42.24 -8.19 -6.64
CA VAL A 190 41.43 -9.41 -6.70
C VAL A 190 40.65 -9.56 -5.39
N ALA A 191 41.31 -9.36 -4.24
CA ALA A 191 40.65 -9.46 -2.93
C ALA A 191 39.60 -8.39 -2.77
N VAL A 192 39.88 -7.14 -3.17
CA VAL A 192 38.92 -6.04 -3.09
C VAL A 192 37.67 -6.35 -3.90
N THR A 193 37.84 -6.83 -5.14
CA THR A 193 36.72 -7.16 -6.02
C THR A 193 35.88 -8.30 -5.47
N LEU A 194 36.52 -9.36 -4.99
CA LEU A 194 35.82 -10.55 -4.46
C LEU A 194 35.07 -10.22 -3.17
N TYR A 195 35.67 -9.43 -2.26
CA TYR A 195 34.98 -9.02 -1.04
C TYR A 195 33.82 -8.09 -1.32
N ALA A 196 33.93 -7.20 -2.31
CA ALA A 196 32.82 -6.34 -2.69
C ALA A 196 31.64 -7.16 -3.19
N ALA A 197 31.89 -8.18 -4.00
CA ALA A 197 30.83 -9.06 -4.51
C ALA A 197 30.16 -9.84 -3.39
N VAL A 198 30.97 -10.43 -2.51
CA VAL A 198 30.43 -11.25 -1.41
C VAL A 198 29.72 -10.39 -0.37
N ARG A 199 30.22 -9.18 -0.11
CA ARG A 199 29.55 -8.27 0.81
C ARG A 199 28.12 -8.02 0.41
N LEU A 200 27.90 -7.69 -0.88
CA LEU A 200 26.57 -7.41 -1.38
C LEU A 200 25.63 -8.61 -1.16
N THR A 201 26.07 -9.80 -1.54
CA THR A 201 25.25 -11.00 -1.44
C THR A 201 24.99 -11.41 0.01
N VAL A 202 26.04 -11.45 0.84
CA VAL A 202 25.95 -11.99 2.20
C VAL A 202 25.35 -10.98 3.17
N THR A 203 25.68 -9.69 3.06
CA THR A 203 25.21 -8.71 4.05
C THR A 203 23.90 -8.03 3.65
N LEU A 204 23.51 -8.06 2.38
CA LEU A 204 22.27 -7.40 1.95
C LEU A 204 21.25 -8.42 1.47
N PHE A 205 21.58 -9.24 0.49
CA PHE A 205 20.59 -10.11 -0.16
C PHE A 205 20.21 -11.32 0.69
N PHE A 206 21.17 -11.96 1.34
CA PHE A 206 20.87 -13.14 2.16
C PHE A 206 20.03 -12.80 3.40
N PRO A 207 20.37 -11.77 4.20
CA PRO A 207 19.47 -11.36 5.31
C PRO A 207 18.11 -10.90 4.82
N SER A 208 18.03 -10.22 3.68
CA SER A 208 16.75 -9.83 3.08
C SER A 208 15.93 -11.05 2.70
N ALA A 209 16.57 -12.09 2.17
CA ALA A 209 15.88 -13.33 1.83
C ALA A 209 15.33 -14.03 3.07
N VAL A 210 16.10 -14.09 4.15
CA VAL A 210 15.66 -14.70 5.41
C VAL A 210 14.46 -13.92 5.97
N GLU A 211 14.55 -12.61 5.98
CA GLU A 211 13.47 -11.73 6.47
C GLU A 211 12.20 -11.91 5.64
N LYS A 212 12.35 -11.90 4.30
CA LYS A 212 11.19 -12.04 3.40
C LYS A 212 10.52 -13.41 3.54
N VAL A 213 11.33 -14.48 3.71
CA VAL A 213 10.78 -15.83 3.93
C VAL A 213 10.03 -15.89 5.26
N SER A 214 10.56 -15.26 6.32
CA SER A 214 9.87 -15.20 7.62
C SER A 214 8.54 -14.48 7.51
N GLU A 215 8.52 -13.34 6.82
CA GLU A 215 7.29 -12.58 6.58
C GLU A 215 6.29 -13.38 5.75
N ALA A 216 6.78 -14.09 4.74
CA ALA A 216 5.93 -14.91 3.88
C ALA A 216 5.31 -16.06 4.65
N ILE A 217 6.06 -16.69 5.57
CA ILE A 217 5.53 -17.77 6.41
C ILE A 217 4.39 -17.25 7.29
N VAL A 218 4.57 -16.07 7.91
CA VAL A 218 3.53 -15.44 8.72
C VAL A 218 2.29 -15.15 7.86
N SER A 219 2.48 -14.60 6.67
CA SER A 219 1.38 -14.30 5.74
C SER A 219 0.65 -15.57 5.29
N ILE A 220 1.40 -16.64 5.02
CA ILE A 220 0.82 -17.93 4.64
C ILE A 220 -0.03 -18.49 5.78
N ARG A 221 0.44 -18.38 7.02
CA ARG A 221 -0.34 -18.81 8.18
C ARG A 221 -1.63 -18.02 8.32
N ARG A 222 -1.57 -16.70 8.13
CA ARG A 222 -2.76 -15.86 8.20
C ARG A 222 -3.75 -16.19 7.10
N ILE A 223 -3.27 -16.41 5.88
CA ILE A 223 -4.11 -16.81 4.75
C ILE A 223 -4.72 -18.20 5.03
N LYS A 224 -3.92 -19.13 5.55
CA LYS A 224 -4.39 -20.48 5.92
C LYS A 224 -5.49 -20.40 6.96
N ASP A 225 -5.31 -19.59 8.02
CA ASP A 225 -6.32 -19.43 9.07
C ASP A 225 -7.62 -18.86 8.50
N PHE A 226 -7.51 -17.91 7.58
CA PHE A 226 -8.68 -17.34 6.91
C PHE A 226 -9.38 -18.38 6.05
N LEU A 227 -8.62 -19.18 5.29
CA LEU A 227 -9.20 -20.19 4.40
C LEU A 227 -9.83 -21.35 5.16
N LEU A 228 -9.47 -21.55 6.42
CA LEU A 228 -10.05 -22.61 7.27
C LEU A 228 -11.29 -22.15 8.00
N LEU A 229 -11.71 -20.90 7.88
CA LEU A 229 -12.94 -20.41 8.51
C LEU A 229 -14.16 -21.14 7.95
N ASP A 230 -15.19 -21.23 8.76
CA ASP A 230 -16.41 -21.97 8.42
C ASP A 230 -17.11 -21.35 7.20
N GLU A 231 -17.45 -22.19 6.24
CA GLU A 231 -18.25 -21.80 5.08
C GLU A 231 -19.72 -22.17 5.32
N ILE A 232 -20.60 -21.51 4.57
CA ILE A 232 -22.01 -21.85 4.56
C ILE A 232 -22.15 -23.20 3.86
N PRO A 233 -22.66 -24.25 4.52
CA PRO A 233 -22.86 -25.52 3.86
C PRO A 233 -23.91 -25.41 2.78
N GLN A 234 -23.78 -26.17 1.71
CA GLN A 234 -24.82 -26.23 0.69
C GLN A 234 -26.06 -26.88 1.26
N CYS A 235 -27.19 -26.15 1.17
CA CYS A 235 -28.47 -26.68 1.62
C CYS A 235 -29.00 -27.69 0.62
N ASN A 236 -29.16 -28.93 1.05
CA ASN A 236 -30.01 -29.86 0.35
C ASN A 236 -31.44 -29.49 0.73
N SER A 237 -32.05 -28.64 -0.06
CA SER A 237 -33.40 -28.21 0.20
C SER A 237 -34.36 -29.36 -0.11
N GLN A 238 -34.94 -29.91 0.95
CA GLN A 238 -36.04 -30.83 0.77
C GLN A 238 -37.25 -30.00 0.27
N LEU A 239 -37.80 -30.42 -0.84
CA LEU A 239 -38.97 -29.74 -1.41
C LEU A 239 -40.15 -29.88 -0.40
N PRO A 240 -40.98 -28.84 -0.25
CA PRO A 240 -42.14 -28.96 0.60
C PRO A 240 -43.05 -30.10 0.19
N PRO A 241 -43.69 -30.78 1.15
CA PRO A 241 -44.59 -31.92 0.76
C PRO A 241 -45.77 -31.45 -0.09
N ASP A 242 -46.21 -30.23 0.10
CA ASP A 242 -47.25 -29.62 -0.74
C ASP A 242 -46.58 -28.85 -1.91
N GLY A 243 -46.83 -29.27 -3.15
CA GLY A 243 -46.23 -28.63 -4.31
C GLY A 243 -46.65 -27.20 -4.56
N LYS A 244 -47.59 -26.67 -3.81
CA LYS A 244 -48.09 -25.29 -3.91
C LYS A 244 -47.44 -24.32 -2.95
N THR A 245 -46.70 -24.79 -1.95
CA THR A 245 -46.06 -23.95 -0.93
C THR A 245 -44.69 -23.45 -1.44
N ILE A 246 -44.46 -22.14 -1.39
CA ILE A 246 -43.21 -21.54 -1.82
C ILE A 246 -42.22 -21.50 -0.65
N VAL A 247 -42.66 -21.05 0.55
CA VAL A 247 -41.83 -21.00 1.73
C VAL A 247 -42.52 -21.80 2.85
N HIS A 248 -41.80 -22.74 3.43
CA HIS A 248 -42.31 -23.56 4.52
C HIS A 248 -41.29 -23.57 5.65
N VAL A 249 -41.71 -23.08 6.80
CA VAL A 249 -40.91 -23.07 8.03
C VAL A 249 -41.69 -23.89 9.08
N GLN A 250 -41.02 -24.89 9.67
CA GLN A 250 -41.67 -25.78 10.63
C GLN A 250 -40.79 -25.93 11.87
N ASP A 251 -41.31 -25.49 13.02
CA ASP A 251 -40.68 -25.61 14.35
C ASP A 251 -39.25 -25.14 14.37
N PHE A 252 -38.95 -23.98 13.69
CA PHE A 252 -37.62 -23.47 13.49
C PHE A 252 -37.07 -22.86 14.79
N THR A 253 -35.92 -23.35 15.24
CA THR A 253 -35.17 -22.82 16.37
C THR A 253 -33.73 -22.63 15.92
N ALA A 254 -33.19 -21.45 16.15
CA ALA A 254 -31.84 -21.14 15.67
C ALA A 254 -31.12 -20.19 16.61
N PHE A 255 -29.79 -20.30 16.62
CA PHE A 255 -28.89 -19.45 17.39
C PHE A 255 -27.92 -18.76 16.45
N TRP A 256 -27.68 -17.46 16.63
CA TRP A 256 -26.57 -16.80 15.93
C TRP A 256 -25.22 -17.27 16.49
N GLU A 257 -25.15 -17.51 17.81
CA GLU A 257 -23.94 -17.98 18.48
C GLU A 257 -24.20 -19.33 19.11
N LYS A 258 -23.33 -20.31 18.87
CA LYS A 258 -23.48 -21.66 19.43
C LYS A 258 -23.42 -21.66 20.95
N ALA A 259 -22.71 -20.68 21.53
CA ALA A 259 -22.56 -20.59 22.98
C ALA A 259 -23.72 -19.86 23.67
N SER A 260 -24.65 -19.29 22.90
CA SER A 260 -25.78 -18.57 23.48
C SER A 260 -26.77 -19.54 24.14
N GLU A 261 -27.23 -19.18 25.35
CA GLU A 261 -28.20 -19.99 26.07
C GLU A 261 -29.64 -19.76 25.58
N THR A 262 -29.91 -18.56 25.05
CA THR A 262 -31.25 -18.22 24.55
C THR A 262 -31.23 -18.27 23.01
N PRO A 263 -32.18 -18.96 22.41
CA PRO A 263 -32.24 -18.95 20.93
C PRO A 263 -32.69 -17.61 20.39
N THR A 264 -32.15 -17.23 19.24
CA THR A 264 -32.56 -16.00 18.56
C THR A 264 -33.97 -16.12 18.01
N LEU A 265 -34.28 -17.27 17.43
CA LEU A 265 -35.62 -17.62 16.96
C LEU A 265 -35.99 -18.94 17.60
N GLN A 266 -37.26 -19.06 18.03
CA GLN A 266 -37.69 -20.22 18.79
C GLN A 266 -39.09 -20.67 18.34
N GLY A 267 -39.17 -21.89 17.85
CA GLY A 267 -40.47 -22.56 17.57
C GLY A 267 -41.31 -21.88 16.51
N LEU A 268 -40.69 -21.27 15.50
CA LEU A 268 -41.42 -20.58 14.46
C LEU A 268 -41.96 -21.57 13.44
N SER A 269 -43.23 -21.39 13.07
CA SER A 269 -43.89 -22.20 12.03
C SER A 269 -44.81 -21.30 11.22
N PHE A 270 -44.61 -21.31 9.91
CA PHE A 270 -45.51 -20.61 8.97
C PHE A 270 -45.29 -21.14 7.58
N THR A 271 -46.26 -20.86 6.71
CA THR A 271 -46.17 -21.21 5.29
C THR A 271 -46.62 -20.03 4.46
N VAL A 272 -45.97 -19.85 3.31
CA VAL A 272 -46.33 -18.82 2.35
C VAL A 272 -46.65 -19.52 1.01
N ARG A 273 -47.83 -19.26 0.47
CA ARG A 273 -48.29 -19.82 -0.77
C ARG A 273 -48.15 -18.81 -1.91
N PRO A 274 -48.16 -19.24 -3.16
CA PRO A 274 -48.09 -18.31 -4.27
C PRO A 274 -49.18 -17.24 -4.22
N GLY A 275 -48.77 -16.00 -4.44
CA GLY A 275 -49.69 -14.86 -4.42
C GLY A 275 -50.00 -14.27 -3.08
N GLU A 276 -49.48 -14.85 -1.98
CA GLU A 276 -49.69 -14.35 -0.63
C GLU A 276 -48.62 -13.34 -0.25
N LEU A 277 -49.01 -12.34 0.54
CA LEU A 277 -48.09 -11.38 1.17
C LEU A 277 -48.09 -11.63 2.66
N LEU A 278 -46.93 -11.98 3.21
CA LEU A 278 -46.74 -12.17 4.63
C LEU A 278 -46.00 -10.98 5.21
N ALA A 279 -46.61 -10.28 6.16
CA ALA A 279 -45.98 -9.16 6.87
C ALA A 279 -45.48 -9.64 8.22
N VAL A 280 -44.23 -9.43 8.51
CA VAL A 280 -43.60 -9.75 9.79
C VAL A 280 -43.44 -8.45 10.57
N VAL A 281 -44.08 -8.34 11.72
CA VAL A 281 -44.06 -7.13 12.54
C VAL A 281 -43.59 -7.46 13.93
N GLY A 282 -43.04 -6.48 14.63
CA GLY A 282 -42.56 -6.64 15.98
C GLY A 282 -41.66 -5.46 16.37
N PRO A 283 -41.39 -5.34 17.68
CA PRO A 283 -40.50 -4.28 18.16
C PRO A 283 -39.05 -4.54 17.72
N VAL A 284 -38.19 -3.53 17.84
CA VAL A 284 -36.77 -3.64 17.55
C VAL A 284 -36.17 -4.74 18.45
N GLY A 285 -35.41 -5.63 17.85
CA GLY A 285 -34.80 -6.75 18.54
C GLY A 285 -35.67 -7.99 18.65
N ALA A 286 -36.84 -7.99 17.97
CA ALA A 286 -37.78 -9.14 18.03
C ALA A 286 -37.31 -10.34 17.19
N GLY A 287 -36.33 -10.14 16.27
CA GLY A 287 -35.82 -11.21 15.43
C GLY A 287 -36.36 -11.20 14.02
N LYS A 288 -36.91 -10.09 13.55
CA LYS A 288 -37.44 -9.98 12.17
C LYS A 288 -36.36 -10.19 11.10
N SER A 289 -35.21 -9.52 11.26
CA SER A 289 -34.09 -9.68 10.35
C SER A 289 -33.47 -11.07 10.40
N SER A 290 -33.48 -11.68 11.61
CA SER A 290 -33.01 -13.05 11.79
C SER A 290 -33.92 -14.05 11.05
N LEU A 291 -35.22 -13.78 11.02
CA LEU A 291 -36.16 -14.62 10.29
C LEU A 291 -35.88 -14.53 8.77
N LEU A 292 -35.65 -13.34 8.26
CA LEU A 292 -35.25 -13.17 6.84
C LEU A 292 -33.94 -13.89 6.54
N SER A 293 -32.98 -13.83 7.44
CA SER A 293 -31.71 -14.55 7.32
C SER A 293 -31.91 -16.06 7.29
N ALA A 294 -32.86 -16.56 8.07
CA ALA A 294 -33.19 -17.99 8.10
C ALA A 294 -33.79 -18.44 6.77
N VAL A 295 -34.66 -17.62 6.19
CA VAL A 295 -35.26 -17.91 4.90
C VAL A 295 -34.19 -17.89 3.78
N LEU A 296 -33.22 -16.96 3.88
CA LEU A 296 -32.12 -16.89 2.91
C LEU A 296 -31.09 -18.01 3.06
N GLY A 297 -31.14 -18.76 4.18
CA GLY A 297 -30.21 -19.83 4.44
C GLY A 297 -28.95 -19.40 5.19
N GLU A 298 -28.87 -18.14 5.62
CA GLU A 298 -27.72 -17.60 6.34
C GLU A 298 -27.71 -18.02 7.81
N LEU A 299 -28.89 -18.23 8.39
CA LEU A 299 -29.06 -18.68 9.78
C LEU A 299 -29.51 -20.12 9.75
N ARG A 300 -28.68 -21.02 10.29
CA ARG A 300 -28.94 -22.45 10.25
C ARG A 300 -29.85 -22.89 11.35
N PRO A 301 -30.79 -23.84 11.09
CA PRO A 301 -31.66 -24.34 12.15
C PRO A 301 -30.87 -25.28 13.06
N SER A 302 -31.06 -25.12 14.37
CA SER A 302 -30.62 -26.12 15.32
C SER A 302 -31.72 -27.19 15.49
N GLN A 303 -32.98 -26.79 15.30
CA GLN A 303 -34.12 -27.69 15.25
C GLN A 303 -35.08 -27.15 14.19
N GLY A 304 -35.80 -28.05 13.56
CA GLY A 304 -36.82 -27.69 12.59
C GLY A 304 -36.28 -27.61 11.18
N LEU A 305 -37.07 -27.04 10.30
CA LEU A 305 -36.91 -27.17 8.87
C LEU A 305 -37.32 -25.85 8.17
N VAL A 306 -36.52 -25.39 7.25
CA VAL A 306 -36.86 -24.28 6.33
C VAL A 306 -36.69 -24.78 4.89
N THR A 307 -37.75 -24.70 4.11
CA THR A 307 -37.68 -25.02 2.68
C THR A 307 -38.18 -23.82 1.88
N VAL A 308 -37.45 -23.47 0.85
CA VAL A 308 -37.79 -22.37 -0.05
C VAL A 308 -37.74 -22.90 -1.48
N ARG A 309 -38.78 -22.63 -2.23
CA ARG A 309 -38.89 -23.09 -3.62
C ARG A 309 -38.76 -21.89 -4.56
N GLY A 310 -37.92 -21.99 -5.54
CA GLY A 310 -37.77 -20.97 -6.56
C GLY A 310 -36.63 -20.00 -6.26
N ARG A 311 -36.59 -18.96 -7.07
CA ARG A 311 -35.55 -17.94 -6.99
C ARG A 311 -35.90 -16.91 -5.92
N ILE A 312 -34.90 -16.43 -5.22
CA ILE A 312 -35.08 -15.42 -4.16
C ILE A 312 -34.50 -14.10 -4.65
N ALA A 313 -35.25 -13.01 -4.45
CA ALA A 313 -34.76 -11.64 -4.60
C ALA A 313 -34.83 -10.99 -3.23
N TYR A 314 -33.75 -10.39 -2.81
CA TYR A 314 -33.62 -9.83 -1.45
C TYR A 314 -33.27 -8.35 -1.53
N VAL A 315 -33.99 -7.54 -0.78
CA VAL A 315 -33.71 -6.11 -0.59
C VAL A 315 -33.36 -5.89 0.88
N SER A 316 -32.12 -5.50 1.14
CA SER A 316 -31.65 -5.30 2.51
C SER A 316 -32.20 -4.00 3.11
N GLN A 317 -32.27 -3.94 4.43
CA GLN A 317 -32.71 -2.75 5.14
C GLN A 317 -31.80 -1.57 4.86
N GLN A 318 -30.49 -1.80 4.91
CA GLN A 318 -29.52 -0.80 4.50
C GLN A 318 -29.29 -0.95 2.99
N PRO A 319 -29.56 0.11 2.21
CA PRO A 319 -29.42 -0.02 0.76
C PRO A 319 -27.99 -0.35 0.37
N TRP A 320 -27.86 -1.25 -0.57
CA TRP A 320 -26.56 -1.67 -1.06
C TRP A 320 -26.50 -1.49 -2.58
N VAL A 321 -25.53 -0.75 -3.04
CA VAL A 321 -25.23 -0.59 -4.46
C VAL A 321 -23.75 -0.88 -4.68
N PHE A 322 -23.42 -1.57 -5.77
CA PHE A 322 -22.02 -1.85 -6.10
C PHE A 322 -21.54 -0.85 -7.15
N SER A 323 -20.23 -0.74 -7.29
CA SER A 323 -19.63 0.19 -8.24
C SER A 323 -19.96 -0.20 -9.66
N GLY A 324 -20.50 0.74 -10.41
CA GLY A 324 -20.92 0.54 -11.76
C GLY A 324 -21.96 1.58 -12.15
N THR A 325 -22.64 1.35 -13.28
CA THR A 325 -23.72 2.23 -13.69
C THR A 325 -25.01 1.89 -12.94
N VAL A 326 -25.97 2.82 -12.93
CA VAL A 326 -27.29 2.56 -12.36
C VAL A 326 -27.94 1.38 -13.10
N ARG A 327 -27.79 1.33 -14.42
CA ARG A 327 -28.31 0.24 -15.23
C ARG A 327 -27.73 -1.12 -14.82
N SER A 328 -26.41 -1.20 -14.60
CA SER A 328 -25.76 -2.45 -14.20
C SER A 328 -26.21 -2.90 -12.80
N ASN A 329 -26.47 -1.95 -11.90
CA ASN A 329 -27.03 -2.25 -10.57
C ASN A 329 -28.46 -2.81 -10.67
N ILE A 330 -29.27 -2.23 -11.53
CA ILE A 330 -30.66 -2.66 -11.72
C ILE A 330 -30.72 -4.03 -12.39
N LEU A 331 -29.97 -4.23 -13.45
CA LEU A 331 -29.98 -5.47 -14.20
C LEU A 331 -29.35 -6.65 -13.46
N PHE A 332 -28.31 -6.37 -12.70
CA PHE A 332 -27.61 -7.35 -11.86
C PHE A 332 -27.29 -8.65 -12.62
N GLY A 333 -26.74 -8.49 -13.82
CA GLY A 333 -26.31 -9.62 -14.65
C GLY A 333 -27.31 -10.15 -15.62
N LYS A 334 -28.52 -9.60 -15.66
CA LYS A 334 -29.54 -10.04 -16.60
C LYS A 334 -29.51 -9.23 -17.90
N THR A 335 -30.04 -9.80 -18.96
CA THR A 335 -30.08 -9.13 -20.26
C THR A 335 -31.03 -7.93 -20.23
N TYR A 336 -30.68 -6.92 -21.00
CA TYR A 336 -31.44 -5.68 -21.08
C TYR A 336 -32.65 -5.88 -22.02
N GLU A 337 -33.84 -5.81 -21.44
CA GLU A 337 -35.10 -5.79 -22.20
C GLU A 337 -35.76 -4.46 -21.94
N LYS A 338 -35.88 -3.63 -22.96
CA LYS A 338 -36.32 -2.23 -22.83
C LYS A 338 -37.70 -2.10 -22.19
N GLU A 339 -38.67 -2.91 -22.63
CA GLU A 339 -40.04 -2.83 -22.12
C GLU A 339 -40.10 -3.17 -20.63
N ARG A 340 -39.49 -4.28 -20.24
CA ARG A 340 -39.46 -4.74 -18.83
C ARG A 340 -38.69 -3.78 -17.96
N TYR A 341 -37.57 -3.25 -18.45
CA TYR A 341 -36.74 -2.29 -17.75
C TYR A 341 -37.52 -1.02 -17.46
N GLU A 342 -38.21 -0.49 -18.42
CA GLU A 342 -39.04 0.71 -18.28
C GLU A 342 -40.19 0.49 -17.30
N LYS A 343 -40.83 -0.67 -17.31
CA LYS A 343 -41.88 -1.02 -16.36
C LYS A 343 -41.35 -1.08 -14.92
N VAL A 344 -40.17 -1.67 -14.74
CA VAL A 344 -39.56 -1.78 -13.40
C VAL A 344 -39.17 -0.41 -12.85
N ILE A 345 -38.59 0.46 -13.71
CA ILE A 345 -38.23 1.82 -13.33
C ILE A 345 -39.49 2.60 -12.92
N LYS A 346 -40.57 2.47 -13.65
CA LYS A 346 -41.84 3.13 -13.33
C LYS A 346 -42.40 2.62 -12.00
N ALA A 347 -42.39 1.31 -11.79
CA ALA A 347 -42.92 0.69 -10.58
C ALA A 347 -42.13 1.08 -9.33
N CYS A 348 -40.84 1.27 -9.46
CA CYS A 348 -39.95 1.64 -8.32
C CYS A 348 -39.81 3.14 -8.15
N ALA A 349 -40.54 3.95 -8.93
CA ALA A 349 -40.53 5.42 -8.85
C ALA A 349 -39.11 6.03 -9.05
N LEU A 350 -38.35 5.44 -9.98
CA LEU A 350 -36.99 5.89 -10.27
C LEU A 350 -36.90 6.94 -11.38
N ARG A 351 -37.99 7.19 -12.10
CA ARG A 351 -37.97 8.10 -13.24
C ARG A 351 -37.46 9.50 -12.87
N LYS A 352 -37.99 10.05 -11.77
CA LYS A 352 -37.60 11.38 -11.33
C LYS A 352 -36.12 11.41 -10.94
N ASP A 353 -35.62 10.36 -10.27
CA ASP A 353 -34.23 10.29 -9.84
C ASP A 353 -33.30 10.18 -11.06
N LEU A 354 -33.70 9.42 -12.08
CA LEU A 354 -32.92 9.29 -13.32
C LEU A 354 -32.89 10.59 -14.12
N GLN A 355 -33.96 11.38 -14.05
CA GLN A 355 -33.98 12.68 -14.70
C GLN A 355 -33.04 13.68 -14.02
N LEU A 356 -32.85 13.54 -12.69
CA LEU A 356 -31.94 14.39 -11.93
C LEU A 356 -30.47 14.00 -12.16
N LEU A 357 -30.21 12.75 -12.48
CA LEU A 357 -28.85 12.29 -12.78
C LEU A 357 -28.46 12.73 -14.20
N GLU A 358 -27.19 13.07 -14.35
CA GLU A 358 -26.68 13.68 -15.59
C GLU A 358 -26.80 12.76 -16.80
N ASP A 359 -26.37 11.52 -16.65
CA ASP A 359 -26.38 10.53 -17.73
C ASP A 359 -27.53 9.53 -17.61
N GLY A 360 -28.52 9.85 -16.78
CA GLY A 360 -29.66 8.96 -16.56
C GLY A 360 -29.23 7.66 -15.93
N ASP A 361 -29.67 6.55 -16.47
CA ASP A 361 -29.34 5.24 -15.92
C ASP A 361 -27.94 4.75 -16.29
N LEU A 362 -27.19 5.49 -17.10
CA LEU A 362 -25.80 5.18 -17.41
C LEU A 362 -24.82 5.93 -16.48
N THR A 363 -25.33 6.68 -15.49
CA THR A 363 -24.51 7.37 -14.51
C THR A 363 -23.77 6.35 -13.64
N VAL A 364 -22.46 6.55 -13.50
CA VAL A 364 -21.61 5.68 -12.67
C VAL A 364 -21.84 6.02 -11.19
N ILE A 365 -22.12 5.01 -10.37
CA ILE A 365 -22.36 5.15 -8.94
C ILE A 365 -21.41 4.21 -8.18
N GLY A 366 -21.29 4.42 -6.88
CA GLY A 366 -20.40 3.64 -6.05
C GLY A 366 -19.25 4.52 -5.53
N ASP A 367 -18.13 3.90 -5.23
CA ASP A 367 -17.01 4.59 -4.57
C ASP A 367 -16.44 5.74 -5.38
N ARG A 368 -16.42 5.63 -6.70
CA ARG A 368 -15.82 6.65 -7.57
C ARG A 368 -16.84 7.37 -8.45
N GLY A 369 -18.11 7.08 -8.22
CA GLY A 369 -19.16 7.68 -9.01
C GLY A 369 -19.93 8.74 -8.25
N THR A 370 -21.06 9.09 -8.82
CA THR A 370 -21.99 10.05 -8.25
C THR A 370 -22.50 9.56 -6.91
N THR A 371 -22.50 10.45 -5.92
CA THR A 371 -23.04 10.14 -4.59
C THR A 371 -24.55 10.21 -4.65
N LEU A 372 -25.21 9.20 -4.10
CA LEU A 372 -26.65 9.10 -4.05
C LEU A 372 -27.16 9.29 -2.63
N SER A 373 -28.36 9.85 -2.49
CA SER A 373 -29.03 9.92 -1.20
C SER A 373 -29.48 8.51 -0.76
N GLY A 374 -29.81 8.37 0.53
CA GLY A 374 -30.28 7.09 1.04
C GLY A 374 -31.55 6.59 0.36
N GLY A 375 -32.47 7.50 0.06
CA GLY A 375 -33.69 7.17 -0.65
C GLY A 375 -33.43 6.72 -2.08
N GLN A 376 -32.53 7.37 -2.77
CA GLN A 376 -32.14 6.98 -4.12
C GLN A 376 -31.52 5.58 -4.16
N LYS A 377 -30.63 5.31 -3.20
CA LYS A 377 -30.01 3.97 -3.07
C LYS A 377 -31.05 2.90 -2.79
N ALA A 378 -32.01 3.19 -1.92
CA ALA A 378 -33.07 2.24 -1.59
C ALA A 378 -33.94 1.93 -2.82
N ARG A 379 -34.26 2.95 -3.61
CA ARG A 379 -35.06 2.74 -4.83
C ARG A 379 -34.29 1.94 -5.88
N ILE A 380 -33.00 2.16 -6.00
CA ILE A 380 -32.15 1.38 -6.93
C ILE A 380 -32.03 -0.07 -6.45
N SER A 381 -31.91 -0.29 -5.18
CA SER A 381 -31.89 -1.64 -4.60
C SER A 381 -33.21 -2.37 -4.89
N LEU A 382 -34.34 -1.66 -4.74
CA LEU A 382 -35.63 -2.22 -5.11
C LEU A 382 -35.72 -2.52 -6.63
N UNK A 383 -35.28 -1.80 -7.30
CA UNK A 383 -35.21 -1.99 -8.73
C UNK A 383 -34.42 -3.23 -9.08
N UNK A 384 -33.58 -3.57 -8.38
CA UNK A 384 -32.78 -4.76 -8.58
C UNK A 384 -33.55 -5.98 -8.20
N UNK A 385 -34.34 -5.81 -7.35
CA UNK A 385 -35.26 -6.80 -6.91
C UNK A 385 -36.35 -7.04 -7.91
N UNK A 386 -36.88 -6.18 -8.38
CA UNK A 386 -37.95 -6.25 -9.31
C UNK A 386 -37.46 -6.74 -10.69
N UNK A 387 -36.39 -6.49 -11.05
CA UNK A 387 -35.78 -6.91 -12.29
C UNK A 387 -35.35 -8.38 -12.23
N UNK A 388 -35.06 -8.76 -11.12
CA UNK A 388 -34.59 -10.10 -10.92
C UNK A 388 -35.77 -11.04 -10.66
N UNK A 389 -36.67 -10.61 -10.16
CA UNK A 389 -37.79 -11.45 -9.77
C UNK A 389 -38.83 -11.46 -10.83
N UNK A 390 -38.91 -12.08 -11.44
CA UNK A 390 -39.88 -12.26 -12.46
C UNK A 390 -41.16 -12.73 -11.89
N UNK A 391 -41.49 -13.40 -11.54
CA UNK A 391 -42.69 -14.03 -11.10
C UNK A 391 -42.68 -14.28 -9.58
N UNK A 392 -42.28 -14.91 -9.10
CA UNK A 392 -42.32 -15.32 -7.73
C UNK A 392 -41.35 -14.54 -6.92
N UNK A 393 -41.74 -13.65 -6.65
CA UNK A 393 -40.88 -12.82 -5.92
C UNK A 393 -41.12 -12.90 -4.43
N UNK A 394 -40.32 -13.31 -3.85
CA UNK A 394 -40.34 -13.29 -2.43
C UNK A 394 -39.61 -12.07 -2.04
N UNK A 395 -40.17 -11.19 -2.04
CA UNK A 395 -39.61 -9.96 -1.71
C UNK A 395 -39.63 -9.74 -0.22
N UNK A 396 -38.71 -9.83 0.16
CA UNK A 396 -38.55 -9.57 1.54
C UNK A 396 -38.11 -8.16 1.62
N UNK A 397 -38.87 -7.52 1.67
CA UNK A 397 -38.56 -6.16 1.82
C UNK A 397 -38.66 -5.75 3.25
N UNK A 398 -37.75 -5.52 3.62
CA UNK A 398 -37.73 -5.03 4.94
C UNK A 398 -38.06 -3.58 4.90
N UNK A 399 -39.00 -3.36 4.55
CA UNK A 399 -39.43 -2.02 4.43
C UNK A 399 -39.80 -1.51 5.79
N UNK A 400 -39.10 -0.89 6.12
CA UNK A 400 -39.25 -0.20 7.33
C UNK A 400 -40.11 0.99 7.15
N UNK A 401 -40.47 1.08 6.37
CA UNK A 401 -41.34 2.17 6.21
C UNK A 401 -42.70 1.86 6.66
N UNK A 402 -43.06 2.66 7.09
CA UNK A 402 -44.32 2.63 7.64
C UNK A 402 -45.41 2.37 6.69
N UNK A 403 -45.53 1.53 6.57
CA UNK A 403 -46.62 1.30 5.79
C UNK A 403 -47.78 0.76 6.54
N UNK A 404 -48.29 1.47 7.12
CA UNK A 404 -49.55 1.19 7.80
C UNK A 404 -50.61 0.88 6.80
N UNK A 405 -50.58 1.42 5.92
CA UNK A 405 -51.46 1.21 4.80
C UNK A 405 -51.23 -0.14 4.13
N UNK A 406 -50.18 -0.55 4.08
CA UNK A 406 -49.79 -1.80 3.54
C UNK A 406 -50.19 -2.93 4.44
N UNK A 407 -50.28 -2.73 5.52
CA UNK A 407 -50.69 -3.68 6.50
C UNK A 407 -52.14 -4.16 6.33
N UNK A 408 -52.80 -3.50 5.81
CA UNK A 408 -54.15 -3.89 5.47
C UNK A 408 -54.23 -4.86 4.31
N UNK A 409 -53.40 -4.79 3.60
CA UNK A 409 -53.29 -5.61 2.41
C UNK A 409 -52.54 -6.89 2.70
N UNK A 410 -52.07 -6.96 3.79
CA UNK A 410 -51.33 -8.12 4.11
C UNK A 410 -52.29 -9.21 4.43
N UNK A 411 -52.05 -10.18 4.03
CA UNK A 411 -52.85 -11.37 4.23
C UNK A 411 -52.52 -12.09 5.47
N UNK A 412 -51.41 -12.08 5.94
CA UNK A 412 -51.02 -12.69 7.17
C UNK A 412 -50.01 -11.75 7.81
N UNK A 413 -50.07 -11.72 8.93
CA UNK A 413 -49.23 -10.93 9.74
C UNK A 413 -48.64 -11.77 10.86
N UNK A 414 -47.54 -11.76 11.12
CA UNK A 414 -46.88 -12.49 12.17
C UNK A 414 -46.28 -11.47 13.12
N UNK A 415 -46.50 -11.41 14.25
CA UNK A 415 -46.00 -10.57 15.25
C UNK A 415 -44.97 -11.34 15.89
N LEU A 416 -43.78 -10.88 15.95
CA LEU A 416 -42.59 -11.48 16.61
C LEU A 416 -42.28 -10.70 17.87
N LYS A 417 -41.97 -11.41 18.94
CA LYS A 417 -41.44 -10.77 20.16
C LYS A 417 -40.46 -11.74 20.80
N ASP A 418 -39.26 -11.26 21.03
CA ASP A 418 -38.13 -12.04 21.63
C ASP A 418 -37.89 -13.35 20.90
N GLY A 419 -38.03 -13.33 19.59
CA GLY A 419 -37.77 -14.50 18.75
C GLY A 419 -38.90 -15.51 18.68
N LYS A 420 -40.04 -15.20 19.26
CA LYS A 420 -41.19 -16.08 19.26
C LYS A 420 -42.38 -15.44 18.54
N THR A 421 -43.18 -16.26 17.89
CA THR A 421 -44.46 -15.81 17.32
C THR A 421 -45.46 -15.57 18.44
N VAL A 422 -45.81 -14.30 18.59
CA VAL A 422 -46.87 -13.94 19.56
C VAL A 422 -48.24 -14.24 18.98
N GLU A 423 -48.45 -13.87 17.74
CA GLU A 423 -49.74 -14.13 17.08
C GLU A 423 -49.52 -14.10 15.55
N LYS A 424 -50.36 -14.80 14.82
CA LYS A 424 -50.41 -14.77 13.38
C LYS A 424 -51.85 -14.83 12.90
N GLY A 425 -52.13 -14.16 11.82
CA GLY A 425 -53.47 -14.07 11.24
C GLY A 425 -53.64 -12.83 10.41
N THR A 426 -54.84 -12.51 10.02
CA THR A 426 -55.19 -11.31 9.25
C THR A 426 -55.20 -10.08 10.16
N TYR A 427 -55.22 -8.90 9.55
CA TYR A 427 -55.25 -7.62 10.29
C TYR A 427 -56.48 -7.53 11.19
N THR A 428 -57.64 -8.01 10.72
CA THR A 428 -58.88 -8.01 11.49
C THR A 428 -58.74 -8.93 12.69
N GLU A 429 -58.11 -10.08 12.57
CA GLU A 429 -57.86 -11.01 13.67
C GLU A 429 -56.91 -10.43 14.71
N PHE A 430 -55.92 -9.62 14.30
CA PHE A 430 -55.05 -8.92 15.21
C PHE A 430 -55.79 -7.86 16.03
N LEU A 431 -56.72 -7.14 15.41
CA LEU A 431 -57.53 -6.17 16.13
C LEU A 431 -58.45 -6.80 17.16
N LYS A 432 -59.00 -7.98 16.83
CA LYS A 432 -59.87 -8.72 17.73
C LYS A 432 -59.17 -9.34 18.92
N SER A 433 -57.87 -9.68 18.77
CA SER A 433 -57.10 -10.37 19.81
C SER A 433 -56.68 -9.45 20.97
N GLY A 434 -56.84 -8.15 20.81
CA GLY A 434 -56.52 -7.20 21.86
C GLY A 434 -55.05 -6.77 21.91
N ILE A 435 -54.26 -7.22 20.97
CA ILE A 435 -52.87 -6.80 20.83
C ILE A 435 -52.87 -5.36 20.30
N ASP A 436 -52.17 -4.47 21.00
CA ASP A 436 -52.06 -3.06 20.58
C ASP A 436 -51.06 -2.92 19.44
N PHE A 437 -51.53 -3.15 18.24
CA PHE A 437 -50.75 -3.06 17.03
C PHE A 437 -50.26 -1.63 16.78
N GLY A 438 -51.12 -0.63 17.15
CA GLY A 438 -50.74 0.76 17.01
C GLY A 438 -49.58 1.17 17.92
N SER A 439 -49.57 0.68 19.17
CA SER A 439 -48.52 1.01 20.12
C SER A 439 -47.19 0.36 19.72
N LEU A 440 -47.23 -0.84 19.15
CA LEU A 440 -46.05 -1.54 18.64
C LEU A 440 -45.44 -0.76 17.47
N LEU A 441 -46.27 -0.27 16.56
CA LEU A 441 -45.83 0.51 15.43
C LEU A 441 -45.27 1.85 15.87
N LYS A 442 -45.92 2.52 16.81
CA LYS A 442 -45.45 3.80 17.36
C LYS A 442 -44.14 3.65 18.08
N LYS A 443 -43.99 2.60 18.88
CA LYS A 443 -42.74 2.33 19.59
C LYS A 443 -41.60 2.06 18.64
N GLU A 444 -41.87 1.34 17.56
CA GLU A 444 -40.90 1.06 16.54
C GLU A 444 -40.50 2.36 15.82
N ASN A 445 -41.44 3.21 15.52
CA ASN A 445 -41.17 4.50 14.88
C ASN A 445 -40.38 5.44 15.80
N GLU A 446 -40.69 5.44 17.10
CA GLU A 446 -39.96 6.24 18.08
C GLU A 446 -38.54 5.77 18.26
N GLU A 447 -38.30 4.45 18.21
CA GLU A 447 -36.97 3.88 18.28
C GLU A 447 -36.22 4.04 16.98
N ALA A 448 -36.92 3.95 15.85
CA ALA A 448 -36.31 4.08 14.54
C ALA A 448 -35.94 5.53 14.21
N GLU A 449 -36.69 6.47 14.75
CA GLU A 449 -36.35 7.88 14.68
C GLU A 449 -35.73 8.26 16.01
N PRO A 450 -34.42 8.21 16.16
CA PRO A 450 -33.80 8.93 17.23
C PRO A 450 -34.10 10.37 16.93
N SER A 451 -35.15 10.91 17.49
CA SER A 451 -35.59 12.25 17.11
C SER A 451 -34.37 13.16 17.16
N PRO A 452 -33.65 13.27 16.11
CA PRO A 452 -32.59 14.25 16.08
C PRO A 452 -33.31 15.57 16.14
N MET A 453 -32.72 16.49 16.81
CA MET A 453 -33.30 17.81 16.89
C MET A 453 -33.74 18.24 15.50
N PRO A 454 -34.95 18.75 15.33
CA PRO A 454 -35.44 19.12 14.01
C PRO A 454 -34.49 20.10 13.35
N GLY A 455 -34.06 19.71 12.16
CA GLY A 455 -33.19 20.54 11.37
C GLY A 455 -31.76 20.08 11.33
N THR A 456 -31.22 19.43 12.36
CA THR A 456 -29.79 19.09 12.36
C THR A 456 -29.44 17.98 11.37
N PRO A 457 -30.17 16.86 11.31
CA PRO A 457 -29.88 15.87 10.27
C PRO A 457 -30.24 16.36 8.88
N THR A 458 -31.26 17.18 8.76
CA THR A 458 -31.64 17.74 7.47
C THR A 458 -30.57 18.68 6.95
N LEU A 459 -29.98 19.49 7.84
CA LEU A 459 -28.85 20.35 7.46
C LEU A 459 -27.61 19.54 7.08
N ARG A 460 -27.31 18.45 7.82
CA ARG A 460 -26.24 17.54 7.50
C ARG A 460 -26.45 16.90 6.14
N ASN A 461 -27.65 16.41 5.89
CA ASN A 461 -27.97 15.77 4.62
C ASN A 461 -27.90 16.77 3.46
N ARG A 462 -28.33 18.00 3.70
CA ARG A 462 -28.25 19.08 2.69
C ARG A 462 -26.80 19.43 2.41
N THR A 463 -25.97 19.53 3.45
CA THR A 463 -24.55 19.81 3.29
C THR A 463 -23.85 18.70 2.50
N PHE A 464 -24.15 17.44 2.82
CA PHE A 464 -23.61 16.30 2.09
C PHE A 464 -24.07 16.28 0.63
N SER A 465 -25.36 16.55 0.37
CA SER A 465 -25.85 16.55 -0.99
C SER A 465 -25.29 17.75 -1.78
N GLU A 466 -25.08 18.89 -1.13
CA GLU A 466 -24.42 20.03 -1.79
C GLU A 466 -22.97 19.72 -2.14
N SER A 467 -22.23 19.12 -1.22
CA SER A 467 -20.84 18.74 -1.49
C SER A 467 -20.76 17.66 -2.54
N SER A 468 -21.70 16.71 -2.56
CA SER A 468 -21.74 15.70 -3.60
C SER A 468 -22.11 16.28 -4.96
N ILE A 469 -22.98 17.30 -4.99
CA ILE A 469 -23.31 18.01 -6.23
C ILE A 469 -22.06 18.71 -6.76
N TRP A 470 -21.27 19.33 -5.90
CA TRP A 470 -20.02 19.98 -6.30
C TRP A 470 -19.03 18.98 -6.87
N SER A 471 -18.87 17.79 -6.24
CA SER A 471 -17.99 16.76 -6.77
C SER A 471 -18.52 16.16 -8.06
N GLN A 472 -19.86 16.07 -8.20
CA GLN A 472 -20.47 15.62 -9.44
C GLN A 472 -20.18 16.58 -10.58
N GLN A 473 -20.27 17.90 -10.32
CA GLN A 473 -20.01 18.90 -11.34
C GLN A 473 -18.56 18.87 -11.81
N SER A 474 -17.62 18.60 -10.92
CA SER A 474 -16.21 18.57 -11.29
C SER A 474 -15.85 17.31 -12.12
N SER A 475 -16.59 16.22 -11.97
CA SER A 475 -16.32 14.98 -12.69
C SER A 475 -17.11 14.84 -13.98
N ARG A 476 -18.02 15.74 -14.26
CA ARG A 476 -18.94 15.66 -15.40
C ARG A 476 -18.30 15.47 -16.78
N PRO A 477 -17.27 16.23 -17.17
CA PRO A 477 -16.77 16.12 -18.54
C PRO A 477 -16.14 14.77 -18.88
N SER A 478 -15.64 14.05 -17.89
CA SER A 478 -14.94 12.79 -18.13
C SER A 478 -15.87 11.58 -18.21
N LEU A 479 -17.07 11.68 -17.62
CA LEU A 479 -18.01 10.55 -17.59
C LEU A 479 -18.77 10.34 -18.91
N LYS A 480 -18.95 11.40 -19.69
CA LYS A 480 -19.70 11.32 -20.95
C LYS A 480 -19.01 10.46 -22.02
N ASP A 481 -17.67 10.42 -21.98
CA ASP A 481 -16.89 9.69 -22.97
C ASP A 481 -16.64 8.23 -22.58
N ALA A 482 -17.00 7.84 -21.35
CA ALA A 482 -16.57 6.57 -20.78
C ALA A 482 -17.51 5.40 -21.04
N THR A 483 -18.79 5.66 -21.35
CA THR A 483 -19.76 4.56 -21.47
C THR A 483 -20.41 4.54 -22.87
N PRO A 484 -19.94 3.68 -23.77
CA PRO A 484 -20.65 3.49 -25.02
C PRO A 484 -21.99 2.83 -24.75
N GLU A 485 -22.99 3.22 -25.57
CA GLU A 485 -24.29 2.59 -25.55
C GLU A 485 -24.14 1.11 -25.87
N GLY A 486 -24.77 0.27 -25.09
CA GLY A 486 -24.73 -1.17 -25.34
C GLY A 486 -23.72 -1.91 -24.52
N GLN A 487 -23.11 -1.26 -23.56
CA GLN A 487 -22.36 -1.99 -22.53
C GLN A 487 -23.39 -2.66 -21.63
N ASP A 488 -23.97 -3.67 -22.16
CA ASP A 488 -24.90 -4.47 -21.39
C ASP A 488 -24.15 -5.57 -20.67
N THR A 489 -24.84 -6.17 -19.81
CA THR A 489 -24.46 -7.07 -18.79
C THR A 489 -23.79 -8.36 -19.23
N GLU A 490 -23.77 -8.67 -20.49
CA GLU A 490 -23.19 -9.92 -20.99
C GLU A 490 -21.66 -9.88 -21.01
N ASN A 491 -21.09 -8.70 -21.18
CA ASN A 491 -19.62 -8.54 -21.20
C ASN A 491 -19.12 -8.04 -19.86
N ILE A 492 -18.32 -8.88 -19.23
CA ILE A 492 -17.67 -8.51 -17.97
C ILE A 492 -16.38 -7.78 -18.32
N GLN A 493 -16.54 -6.54 -18.76
CA GLN A 493 -15.41 -5.66 -19.04
C GLN A 493 -15.40 -4.57 -17.99
N VAL A 494 -14.22 -4.39 -17.38
CA VAL A 494 -14.01 -3.37 -16.37
C VAL A 494 -13.37 -2.17 -17.04
N ALA A 495 -14.04 -1.03 -17.00
CA ALA A 495 -13.49 0.21 -17.53
C ALA A 495 -12.38 0.71 -16.62
N LEU A 496 -11.34 1.28 -17.23
CA LEU A 496 -10.26 1.90 -16.47
C LEU A 496 -10.81 3.12 -15.73
N PRO A 497 -10.56 3.21 -14.40
CA PRO A 497 -10.98 4.42 -13.69
C PRO A 497 -10.18 5.62 -14.16
N GLU A 498 -10.88 6.74 -14.29
CA GLU A 498 -10.22 8.00 -14.66
C GLU A 498 -9.65 8.68 -13.45
N GLU A 499 -8.45 9.16 -13.58
CA GLU A 499 -7.76 9.90 -12.55
C GLU A 499 -7.19 11.20 -13.10
N SER A 500 -7.23 12.23 -12.29
CA SER A 500 -6.63 13.51 -12.63
C SER A 500 -5.11 13.35 -12.68
N ARG A 501 -4.53 13.81 -13.77
CA ARG A 501 -3.08 13.77 -13.96
C ARG A 501 -2.43 14.86 -13.12
N SER A 502 -1.51 14.47 -12.27
CA SER A 502 -0.59 15.43 -11.66
C SER A 502 0.58 15.58 -12.62
N GLU A 503 0.51 16.61 -13.43
CA GLU A 503 1.57 16.91 -14.38
C GLU A 503 2.65 17.71 -13.69
N GLY A 504 3.88 17.40 -14.04
CA GLY A 504 4.98 18.21 -13.63
C GLY A 504 6.20 17.45 -13.17
N GLU A 505 7.34 17.94 -13.63
CA GLU A 505 8.62 17.52 -13.10
C GLU A 505 8.85 18.23 -11.77
N VAL A 506 9.50 17.51 -10.84
CA VAL A 506 9.87 18.12 -9.57
C VAL A 506 10.98 19.13 -9.85
N GLY A 507 10.71 20.39 -9.61
CA GLY A 507 11.68 21.46 -9.83
C GLY A 507 12.70 21.56 -8.70
N PHE A 508 13.80 22.23 -8.98
CA PHE A 508 14.83 22.51 -7.97
C PHE A 508 14.27 23.27 -6.78
N LYS A 509 13.24 24.11 -7.00
CA LYS A 509 12.62 24.89 -5.95
C LYS A 509 12.00 24.02 -4.85
N ALA A 510 11.41 22.88 -5.22
CA ALA A 510 10.82 21.95 -4.24
C ALA A 510 11.90 21.35 -3.35
N TYR A 511 13.01 20.92 -3.94
CA TYR A 511 14.15 20.40 -3.17
C TYR A 511 14.72 21.46 -2.24
N LYS A 512 14.88 22.68 -2.74
CA LYS A 512 15.39 23.81 -1.96
C LYS A 512 14.48 24.09 -0.76
N ASN A 513 13.17 24.16 -0.98
CA ASN A 513 12.20 24.42 0.10
C ASN A 513 12.24 23.30 1.16
N TYR A 514 12.36 22.05 0.70
CA TYR A 514 12.40 20.92 1.61
C TYR A 514 13.64 20.97 2.50
N PHE A 515 14.82 21.20 1.91
CA PHE A 515 16.06 21.23 2.68
C PHE A 515 16.17 22.44 3.58
N THR A 516 15.77 23.62 3.11
CA THR A 516 15.87 24.86 3.89
C THR A 516 14.82 24.95 5.00
N ALA A 517 13.74 24.15 4.92
CA ALA A 517 12.72 24.15 5.97
C ALA A 517 13.25 23.62 7.29
N GLY A 518 14.19 22.66 7.26
CA GLY A 518 14.68 22.00 8.46
C GLY A 518 16.02 22.49 9.00
N ALA A 519 16.75 23.32 8.22
CA ALA A 519 18.09 23.69 8.60
C ALA A 519 18.52 24.99 7.94
N HIS A 520 19.40 25.72 8.64
CA HIS A 520 20.02 26.91 8.07
C HIS A 520 20.94 26.49 6.91
N TRP A 521 21.15 27.41 5.98
CA TRP A 521 21.96 27.08 4.81
C TRP A 521 23.42 26.73 5.15
N PHE A 522 23.94 27.21 6.29
CA PHE A 522 25.26 26.78 6.79
C PHE A 522 25.31 25.30 7.07
N ILE A 523 24.25 24.77 7.68
CA ILE A 523 24.16 23.32 7.98
C ILE A 523 24.10 22.50 6.69
N ILE A 524 23.42 23.03 5.68
CA ILE A 524 23.31 22.35 4.37
C ILE A 524 24.67 22.31 3.68
N ILE A 525 25.43 23.42 3.74
CA ILE A 525 26.79 23.46 3.19
C ILE A 525 27.70 22.47 3.95
N PHE A 526 27.60 22.44 5.28
CA PHE A 526 28.35 21.49 6.09
C PHE A 526 27.98 20.04 5.73
N LEU A 527 26.70 19.77 5.47
CA LEU A 527 26.23 18.46 5.04
C LEU A 527 26.87 18.05 3.71
N ILE A 528 26.89 18.96 2.74
CA ILE A 528 27.52 18.72 1.44
C ILE A 528 29.01 18.42 1.62
N LEU A 529 29.69 19.19 2.48
CA LEU A 529 31.12 19.00 2.73
C LEU A 529 31.38 17.64 3.38
N VAL A 530 30.54 17.22 4.32
CA VAL A 530 30.70 15.93 5.00
C VAL A 530 30.47 14.78 4.01
N ASN A 531 29.50 14.91 3.12
CA ASN A 531 29.23 13.90 2.08
C ASN A 531 30.43 13.75 1.14
N VAL A 532 30.99 14.89 0.69
CA VAL A 532 32.17 14.88 -0.17
C VAL A 532 33.38 14.28 0.55
N ALA A 533 33.57 14.64 1.81
CA ALA A 533 34.70 14.11 2.62
C ALA A 533 34.58 12.60 2.81
N ALA A 534 33.36 12.08 3.03
CA ALA A 534 33.14 10.65 3.17
C ALA A 534 33.54 9.92 1.88
N GLN A 535 33.14 10.43 0.74
CA GLN A 535 33.45 9.80 -0.55
C GLN A 535 34.94 9.89 -0.87
N VAL A 536 35.56 11.03 -0.60
CA VAL A 536 36.98 11.21 -0.85
C VAL A 536 37.80 10.25 0.03
N SER A 537 37.45 10.10 1.29
CA SER A 537 38.12 9.17 2.20
C SER A 537 37.96 7.72 1.72
N TYR A 538 36.76 7.37 1.23
CA TYR A 538 36.48 6.05 0.69
C TYR A 538 37.40 5.72 -0.49
N VAL A 539 37.57 6.67 -1.40
CA VAL A 539 38.41 6.48 -2.57
C VAL A 539 39.91 6.49 -2.20
N LEU A 540 40.30 7.38 -1.27
CA LEU A 540 41.69 7.47 -0.84
C LEU A 540 42.20 6.22 -0.17
N GLN A 541 41.35 5.48 0.53
CA GLN A 541 41.73 4.22 1.16
C GLN A 541 42.20 3.20 0.13
N ASP A 542 41.45 3.05 -0.97
CA ASP A 542 41.83 2.15 -2.05
C ASP A 542 43.04 2.68 -2.84
N TRP A 543 43.09 4.00 -3.04
CA TRP A 543 44.26 4.63 -3.71
C TRP A 543 45.54 4.38 -2.91
N TRP A 544 45.45 4.44 -1.55
CA TRP A 544 46.60 4.19 -0.70
C TRP A 544 47.12 2.74 -0.88
N LEU A 545 46.21 1.77 -0.95
CA LEU A 545 46.59 0.39 -1.24
C LEU A 545 47.29 0.27 -2.61
N SER A 546 46.76 0.96 -3.60
CA SER A 546 47.41 1.02 -4.94
C SER A 546 48.80 1.62 -4.86
N TYR A 547 48.94 2.74 -4.18
CA TYR A 547 50.23 3.43 -4.01
C TYR A 547 51.23 2.54 -3.24
N TRP A 548 50.75 1.88 -2.16
CA TRP A 548 51.60 0.98 -1.37
C TRP A 548 52.11 -0.19 -2.26
N ALA A 549 51.19 -0.79 -3.00
CA ALA A 549 51.56 -1.91 -3.90
C ALA A 549 52.57 -1.49 -4.97
N ASN A 550 52.39 -0.30 -5.53
CA ASN A 550 53.30 0.23 -6.53
C ASN A 550 54.70 0.51 -5.96
N LYS A 551 54.76 1.08 -4.77
CA LYS A 551 56.05 1.33 -4.09
C LYS A 551 56.77 0.03 -3.75
N GLN A 552 56.02 -0.99 -3.30
CA GLN A 552 56.59 -2.29 -2.98
C GLN A 552 57.13 -2.97 -4.25
N SER A 553 56.41 -2.86 -5.36
CA SER A 553 56.85 -3.41 -6.63
C SER A 553 58.09 -2.71 -7.15
N SER A 554 58.16 -1.38 -7.04
CA SER A 554 59.31 -0.58 -7.44
C SER A 554 60.54 -0.94 -6.62
N LEU A 555 60.38 -1.15 -5.32
CA LEU A 555 61.47 -1.55 -4.43
C LEU A 555 61.99 -2.95 -4.80
N ASN A 556 61.09 -3.88 -5.09
CA ASN A 556 61.49 -5.25 -5.51
C ASN A 556 62.30 -5.24 -6.81
N VAL A 557 61.92 -4.36 -7.73
CA VAL A 557 62.63 -4.24 -9.02
C VAL A 557 64.05 -3.69 -8.82
N THR A 558 64.23 -2.74 -7.90
CA THR A 558 65.54 -2.15 -7.65
C THR A 558 66.50 -3.10 -6.94
N VAL A 559 66.03 -4.08 -6.18
CA VAL A 559 66.82 -4.99 -5.37
C VAL A 559 67.15 -6.29 -6.10
N VAL A 560 66.52 -6.60 -7.24
CA VAL A 560 66.69 -7.87 -7.94
C VAL A 560 68.16 -8.09 -8.35
N GLY A 561 68.94 -7.05 -8.56
CA GLY A 561 70.36 -7.22 -8.94
C GLY A 561 71.30 -7.60 -7.79
N ASN A 562 70.90 -7.49 -6.52
CA ASN A 562 71.81 -7.62 -5.39
C ASN A 562 71.48 -8.77 -4.45
N GLY A 563 70.78 -9.79 -4.88
CA GLY A 563 70.58 -10.96 -4.04
C GLY A 563 69.17 -11.30 -3.68
N THR A 564 69.05 -12.12 -2.67
CA THR A 564 67.84 -12.86 -2.37
C THR A 564 66.89 -12.19 -1.38
N GLU A 565 67.28 -11.05 -0.80
CA GLU A 565 66.45 -10.39 0.21
C GLU A 565 65.52 -9.36 -0.39
N THR A 566 64.24 -9.50 -0.15
CA THR A 566 63.25 -8.48 -0.54
C THR A 566 63.19 -7.43 0.57
N GLN A 567 63.47 -6.17 0.23
CA GLN A 567 63.33 -5.07 1.16
C GLN A 567 61.88 -4.73 1.35
N LYS A 568 61.50 -4.63 2.64
CA LYS A 568 60.13 -4.24 3.00
C LYS A 568 60.08 -2.74 3.31
N LEU A 569 59.02 -2.08 2.87
CA LEU A 569 58.76 -0.70 3.21
C LEU A 569 58.51 -0.54 4.67
N ASP A 570 58.62 0.70 5.19
CA ASP A 570 58.35 0.99 6.61
C ASP A 570 56.87 0.64 6.91
N LEU A 571 56.68 -0.49 7.53
CA LEU A 571 55.35 -1.03 7.82
C LEU A 571 54.53 -0.10 8.71
N ASN A 572 55.19 0.48 9.75
CA ASN A 572 54.46 1.35 10.70
C ASN A 572 53.90 2.57 9.98
N TRP A 573 54.66 3.19 9.10
CA TRP A 573 54.19 4.39 8.39
C TRP A 573 53.08 4.11 7.43
N TYR A 574 53.22 3.10 6.57
CA TYR A 574 52.19 2.73 5.59
C TYR A 574 50.92 2.21 6.22
N LEU A 575 51.05 1.33 7.24
CA LEU A 575 49.93 0.78 7.93
C LEU A 575 49.22 1.84 8.79
N GLY A 576 49.99 2.78 9.38
CA GLY A 576 49.42 3.89 10.13
C GLY A 576 48.55 4.81 9.28
N ILE A 577 49.04 5.15 8.06
CA ILE A 577 48.25 5.98 7.12
C ILE A 577 46.98 5.22 6.66
N TYR A 578 47.12 3.92 6.39
CA TYR A 578 45.99 3.10 5.97
C TYR A 578 44.93 3.02 7.09
N SER A 579 45.39 2.84 8.34
CA SER A 579 44.49 2.85 9.49
C SER A 579 43.79 4.19 9.68
N GLY A 580 44.53 5.28 9.50
CA GLY A 580 43.96 6.63 9.58
C GLY A 580 42.91 6.89 8.53
N LEU A 581 43.15 6.44 7.30
CA LEU A 581 42.18 6.59 6.20
C LEU A 581 40.91 5.76 6.46
N THR A 582 41.10 4.55 7.00
CA THR A 582 39.95 3.68 7.35
C THR A 582 39.10 4.30 8.44
N VAL A 583 39.74 4.82 9.51
CA VAL A 583 39.02 5.50 10.59
C VAL A 583 38.30 6.75 10.05
N SER A 584 38.95 7.52 9.18
CA SER A 584 38.32 8.69 8.56
C SER A 584 37.08 8.32 7.74
N THR A 585 37.17 7.23 6.97
CA THR A 585 36.04 6.74 6.17
C THR A 585 34.86 6.37 7.08
N VAL A 586 35.13 5.63 8.16
CA VAL A 586 34.08 5.22 9.11
C VAL A 586 33.45 6.45 9.77
N LEU A 587 34.26 7.38 10.26
CA LEU A 587 33.72 8.55 10.96
C LEU A 587 32.91 9.46 10.05
N PHE A 588 33.41 9.72 8.83
CA PHE A 588 32.69 10.56 7.88
C PHE A 588 31.41 9.87 7.38
N GLY A 589 31.42 8.56 7.19
CA GLY A 589 30.21 7.81 6.83
C GLY A 589 29.13 7.89 7.88
N ILE A 590 29.51 7.71 9.15
CA ILE A 590 28.58 7.82 10.28
C ILE A 590 28.06 9.26 10.38
N ALA A 591 28.95 10.25 10.32
CA ALA A 591 28.57 11.66 10.40
C ALA A 591 27.58 12.05 9.29
N ARG A 592 27.86 11.61 8.07
CA ARG A 592 26.98 11.87 6.92
C ARG A 592 25.59 11.30 7.17
N SER A 593 25.51 10.03 7.56
CA SER A 593 24.21 9.36 7.78
C SER A 593 23.39 10.06 8.84
N LEU A 594 24.01 10.34 10.00
CA LEU A 594 23.29 10.98 11.10
C LEU A 594 22.86 12.39 10.75
N LEU A 595 23.72 13.16 10.06
CA LEU A 595 23.40 14.55 9.71
C LEU A 595 22.28 14.62 8.67
N VAL A 596 22.28 13.73 7.67
CA VAL A 596 21.22 13.70 6.67
C VAL A 596 19.87 13.42 7.32
N PHE A 597 19.82 12.41 8.21
CA PHE A 597 18.57 12.10 8.89
C PHE A 597 18.11 13.24 9.79
N TYR A 598 19.03 13.88 10.50
CA TYR A 598 18.67 15.03 11.35
C TYR A 598 18.05 16.15 10.52
N VAL A 599 18.69 16.52 9.42
CA VAL A 599 18.21 17.61 8.56
C VAL A 599 16.82 17.27 7.99
N LEU A 600 16.66 16.08 7.45
CA LEU A 600 15.41 15.71 6.77
C LEU A 600 14.26 15.51 7.74
N VAL A 601 14.50 14.94 8.94
CA VAL A 601 13.46 14.80 9.96
C VAL A 601 13.05 16.17 10.49
N SER A 602 14.00 17.09 10.68
CA SER A 602 13.69 18.46 11.08
C SER A 602 12.86 19.20 10.02
N SER A 603 13.13 18.94 8.73
CA SER A 603 12.34 19.49 7.64
C SER A 603 10.91 18.98 7.70
N SER A 604 10.72 17.70 7.97
CA SER A 604 9.39 17.11 8.08
C SER A 604 8.60 17.75 9.22
N GLN A 605 9.24 17.94 10.37
CA GLN A 605 8.60 18.59 11.51
C GLN A 605 8.18 20.03 11.18
N SER A 606 9.08 20.77 10.57
CA SER A 606 8.82 22.18 10.22
C SER A 606 7.68 22.30 9.23
N LEU A 607 7.68 21.46 8.18
CA LEU A 607 6.63 21.49 7.16
C LEU A 607 5.28 21.08 7.72
N HIS A 608 5.27 20.08 8.60
CA HIS A 608 4.04 19.62 9.26
C HIS A 608 3.42 20.76 10.08
N ASN A 609 4.23 21.44 10.90
CA ASN A 609 3.74 22.50 11.76
C ASN A 609 3.22 23.69 10.94
N LYS A 610 3.93 24.05 9.88
CA LYS A 610 3.50 25.14 8.99
C LYS A 610 2.19 24.82 8.30
N MET A 611 2.04 23.59 7.81
CA MET A 611 0.82 23.16 7.13
C MET A 611 -0.37 23.16 8.09
N PHE A 612 -0.17 22.66 9.31
CA PHE A 612 -1.27 22.63 10.28
C PHE A 612 -1.71 24.04 10.69
N GLU A 613 -0.77 24.94 10.87
CA GLU A 613 -1.10 26.34 11.14
C GLU A 613 -1.88 26.96 9.99
N SER A 614 -1.49 26.67 8.75
CA SER A 614 -2.19 27.16 7.57
C SER A 614 -3.62 26.63 7.51
N ILE A 615 -3.80 25.36 7.87
CA ILE A 615 -5.14 24.74 7.87
C ILE A 615 -6.02 25.37 8.94
N LEU A 616 -5.48 25.64 10.12
CA LEU A 616 -6.25 26.29 11.18
C LEU A 616 -6.68 27.70 10.80
N ARG A 617 -5.92 28.39 9.95
CA ARG A 617 -6.23 29.75 9.48
C ARG A 617 -7.07 29.76 8.21
N ALA A 618 -7.36 28.61 7.60
CA ALA A 618 -8.13 28.53 6.38
C ALA A 618 -9.59 28.94 6.64
N PRO A 619 -10.27 29.56 5.65
CA PRO A 619 -11.68 29.88 5.81
C PRO A 619 -12.55 28.62 5.88
N ILE A 620 -13.74 28.74 6.45
CA ILE A 620 -14.66 27.62 6.61
C ILE A 620 -15.05 27.01 5.26
N LEU A 621 -15.09 27.82 4.21
CA LEU A 621 -15.37 27.36 2.87
C LEU A 621 -14.40 26.26 2.42
N PHE A 622 -13.12 26.35 2.82
CA PHE A 622 -12.13 25.33 2.52
C PHE A 622 -12.53 23.98 3.12
N PHE A 623 -13.02 23.96 4.38
CA PHE A 623 -13.43 22.73 5.04
C PHE A 623 -14.72 22.16 4.44
N ASP A 624 -15.59 23.01 3.91
CA ASP A 624 -16.80 22.57 3.22
C ASP A 624 -16.47 21.92 1.87
N ARG A 625 -15.46 22.44 1.18
CA ARG A 625 -15.03 21.93 -0.13
C ARG A 625 -14.15 20.69 -0.04
N ASN A 626 -13.37 20.58 1.03
CA ASN A 626 -12.41 19.49 1.19
C ASN A 626 -12.85 18.58 2.33
N PRO A 627 -13.05 17.28 2.07
CA PRO A 627 -13.45 16.35 3.13
C PRO A 627 -12.36 16.20 4.20
N ILE A 628 -12.79 15.92 5.41
CA ILE A 628 -11.91 15.70 6.56
C ILE A 628 -10.93 14.58 6.26
N GLY A 629 -11.40 13.51 5.61
CA GLY A 629 -10.56 12.37 5.26
C GLY A 629 -9.41 12.73 4.35
N ARG A 630 -9.62 13.66 3.40
CA ARG A 630 -8.56 14.11 2.51
C ARG A 630 -7.47 14.86 3.28
N ILE A 631 -7.88 15.76 4.17
CA ILE A 631 -6.95 16.55 5.00
C ILE A 631 -6.16 15.61 5.91
N LEU A 632 -6.83 14.69 6.58
CA LEU A 632 -6.17 13.73 7.48
C LEU A 632 -5.23 12.80 6.73
N ASN A 633 -5.59 12.42 5.51
CA ASN A 633 -4.73 11.57 4.68
C ASN A 633 -3.40 12.25 4.34
N ARG A 634 -3.44 13.57 4.09
CA ARG A 634 -2.22 14.35 3.89
C ARG A 634 -1.32 14.29 5.12
N PHE A 635 -1.89 14.43 6.31
CA PHE A 635 -1.12 14.43 7.54
C PHE A 635 -0.67 13.04 7.99
N SER A 636 -1.38 12.00 7.62
CA SER A 636 -0.97 10.64 8.00
C SER A 636 -0.05 10.02 6.96
N LYS A 637 -0.44 10.04 5.69
CA LYS A 637 0.29 9.34 4.64
C LYS A 637 1.49 10.12 4.13
N ASP A 638 1.28 11.37 3.73
CA ASP A 638 2.36 12.19 3.16
C ASP A 638 3.43 12.51 4.21
N ILE A 639 3.02 12.85 5.42
CA ILE A 639 3.95 13.11 6.51
C ILE A 639 4.68 11.83 6.92
N GLY A 640 3.99 10.68 6.89
CA GLY A 640 4.62 9.39 7.13
C GLY A 640 5.74 9.08 6.14
N HIS A 641 5.52 9.38 4.86
CA HIS A 641 6.56 9.23 3.84
C HIS A 641 7.74 10.17 4.10
N MET A 642 7.45 11.41 4.48
CA MET A 642 8.50 12.38 4.78
C MET A 642 9.32 12.01 6.01
N ASP A 643 8.69 11.37 6.99
CA ASP A 643 9.37 10.97 8.22
C ASP A 643 10.30 9.77 8.02
N ASP A 644 9.87 8.78 7.26
CA ASP A 644 10.55 7.48 7.19
C ASP A 644 11.18 7.18 5.85
N LEU A 645 10.38 7.16 4.80
CA LEU A 645 10.82 6.61 3.51
C LEU A 645 11.71 7.58 2.76
N LEU A 646 11.37 8.86 2.76
CA LEU A 646 12.14 9.85 2.01
C LEU A 646 13.54 10.06 2.56
N PRO A 647 13.76 10.20 3.89
CA PRO A 647 15.14 10.31 4.40
C PRO A 647 16.00 9.09 4.07
N LEU A 648 15.46 7.89 4.22
CA LEU A 648 16.19 6.66 3.92
C LEU A 648 16.54 6.58 2.44
N THR A 649 15.58 6.83 1.58
CA THR A 649 15.76 6.75 0.13
C THR A 649 16.73 7.84 -0.34
N PHE A 650 16.63 9.04 0.22
CA PHE A 650 17.49 10.15 -0.15
C PHE A 650 18.95 9.89 0.24
N LEU A 651 19.17 9.36 1.45
CA LEU A 651 20.52 9.01 1.89
C LEU A 651 21.12 7.91 1.02
N ASP A 652 20.33 6.90 0.72
CA ASP A 652 20.78 5.80 -0.16
C ASP A 652 21.12 6.33 -1.55
N PHE A 653 20.30 7.22 -2.09
CA PHE A 653 20.57 7.85 -3.39
C PHE A 653 21.87 8.67 -3.37
N ILE A 654 22.04 9.54 -2.37
CA ILE A 654 23.24 10.37 -2.26
C ILE A 654 24.49 9.49 -2.18
N GLN A 655 24.43 8.47 -1.31
CA GLN A 655 25.54 7.56 -1.08
C GLN A 655 25.94 6.85 -2.38
N THR A 656 24.95 6.30 -3.09
CA THR A 656 25.19 5.58 -4.34
C THR A 656 25.63 6.52 -5.46
N PHE A 657 25.06 7.72 -5.53
CA PHE A 657 25.42 8.70 -6.54
C PHE A 657 26.87 9.12 -6.39
N LEU A 658 27.31 9.38 -5.16
CA LEU A 658 28.70 9.76 -4.90
C LEU A 658 29.65 8.61 -5.22
N GLN A 659 29.22 7.36 -4.97
CA GLN A 659 30.04 6.20 -5.34
C GLN A 659 30.18 6.07 -6.86
N VAL A 660 29.11 6.32 -7.61
CA VAL A 660 29.15 6.33 -9.07
C VAL A 660 30.09 7.43 -9.58
N MET A 661 29.98 8.64 -9.01
CA MET A 661 30.88 9.74 -9.36
C MET A 661 32.32 9.41 -9.01
N GLY A 662 32.56 8.72 -7.89
CA GLY A 662 33.88 8.27 -7.49
C GLY A 662 34.46 7.28 -8.46
N VAL A 663 33.67 6.32 -8.95
CA VAL A 663 34.11 5.35 -9.96
C VAL A 663 34.52 6.06 -11.25
N VAL A 664 33.67 6.96 -11.74
CA VAL A 664 33.96 7.71 -12.96
C VAL A 664 35.21 8.59 -12.79
N GLY A 665 35.31 9.25 -11.63
CA GLY A 665 36.47 10.09 -11.32
C GLY A 665 37.79 9.32 -11.28
N VAL A 666 37.77 8.14 -10.66
CA VAL A 666 38.95 7.28 -10.59
C VAL A 666 39.35 6.80 -12.01
N ALA A 667 38.37 6.38 -12.81
CA ALA A 667 38.63 5.92 -14.18
C ALA A 667 39.24 7.03 -15.03
N VAL A 668 38.70 8.24 -14.93
CA VAL A 668 39.21 9.38 -15.69
C VAL A 668 40.60 9.80 -15.19
N ALA A 669 40.84 9.75 -13.88
CA ALA A 669 42.12 10.13 -13.28
C ALA A 669 43.22 9.15 -13.69
N VAL A 670 42.90 7.85 -13.77
CA VAL A 670 43.87 6.83 -14.19
C VAL A 670 44.12 6.88 -15.69
N ILE A 671 43.05 6.95 -16.48
CA ILE A 671 43.11 6.98 -17.92
C ILE A 671 42.33 8.20 -18.42
N PRO A 672 43.01 9.35 -18.59
CA PRO A 672 42.28 10.57 -19.02
C PRO A 672 41.51 10.43 -20.32
N TRP A 673 41.98 9.56 -21.24
CA TRP A 673 41.32 9.36 -22.54
C TRP A 673 39.93 8.75 -22.42
N ILE A 674 39.56 8.19 -21.26
CA ILE A 674 38.21 7.63 -20.98
C ILE A 674 37.16 8.73 -21.03
N ALA A 675 37.52 9.97 -20.76
CA ALA A 675 36.60 11.09 -20.85
C ALA A 675 35.93 11.21 -22.22
N ILE A 676 36.64 10.83 -23.29
CA ILE A 676 36.09 10.90 -24.65
C ILE A 676 34.95 9.89 -24.85
N PRO A 677 35.09 8.57 -24.52
CA PRO A 677 33.95 7.64 -24.62
C PRO A 677 32.86 7.90 -23.62
N LEU A 678 33.14 8.54 -22.48
CA LEU A 678 32.15 8.86 -21.49
C LEU A 678 31.06 9.79 -22.01
N ILE A 679 31.43 10.72 -22.90
CA ILE A 679 30.48 11.69 -23.45
C ILE A 679 29.35 10.96 -24.24
N PRO A 680 29.65 10.07 -25.21
CA PRO A 680 28.62 9.30 -25.89
C PRO A 680 27.80 8.43 -24.94
N LEU A 681 28.44 7.81 -23.95
CA LEU A 681 27.71 6.97 -22.98
C LEU A 681 26.73 7.80 -22.15
N GLY A 682 27.15 9.00 -21.73
CA GLY A 682 26.27 9.92 -21.00
C GLY A 682 25.09 10.37 -21.86
N ILE A 683 25.33 10.65 -23.15
CA ILE A 683 24.26 11.04 -24.06
C ILE A 683 23.27 9.88 -24.23
N ILE A 684 23.76 8.66 -24.40
CA ILE A 684 22.90 7.46 -24.51
C ILE A 684 22.09 7.29 -23.25
N PHE A 685 22.70 7.47 -22.08
CA PHE A 685 22.00 7.36 -20.80
C PHE A 685 20.87 8.40 -20.68
N PHE A 686 21.14 9.64 -21.03
CA PHE A 686 20.14 10.70 -20.96
C PHE A 686 18.96 10.43 -21.90
N VAL A 687 19.23 9.97 -23.13
CA VAL A 687 18.18 9.63 -24.09
C VAL A 687 17.34 8.46 -23.58
N LEU A 688 17.98 7.41 -23.07
CA LEU A 688 17.28 6.25 -22.52
C LEU A 688 16.44 6.62 -21.30
N ARG A 689 17.00 7.43 -20.39
CA ARG A 689 16.28 7.84 -19.19
C ARG A 689 15.05 8.67 -19.54
N ARG A 690 15.20 9.61 -20.46
CA ARG A 690 14.06 10.45 -20.87
C ARG A 690 12.97 9.62 -21.53
N TYR A 691 13.36 8.69 -22.39
CA TYR A 691 12.43 7.78 -23.06
C TYR A 691 11.71 6.88 -22.05
N PHE A 692 12.44 6.35 -21.09
CA PHE A 692 11.90 5.47 -20.05
C PHE A 692 10.95 6.21 -19.10
N LEU A 693 11.33 7.42 -18.66
CA LEU A 693 10.54 8.13 -17.65
C LEU A 693 9.14 8.47 -18.14
N GLN A 694 8.99 8.81 -19.41
CA GLN A 694 7.68 9.12 -19.97
C GLN A 694 6.72 7.94 -19.85
N THR A 695 7.20 6.76 -20.23
CA THR A 695 6.40 5.53 -20.15
C THR A 695 6.25 5.04 -18.70
N SER A 696 7.32 5.13 -17.91
CA SER A 696 7.32 4.63 -16.53
C SER A 696 6.31 5.38 -15.66
N ARG A 697 6.23 6.68 -15.79
CA ARG A 697 5.26 7.48 -15.04
C ARG A 697 3.83 7.08 -15.37
N ASP A 698 3.54 6.92 -16.66
CA ASP A 698 2.21 6.55 -17.11
C ASP A 698 1.83 5.13 -16.65
N VAL A 699 2.77 4.19 -16.73
CA VAL A 699 2.56 2.81 -16.31
C VAL A 699 2.34 2.73 -14.79
N LYS A 700 3.12 3.49 -14.01
CA LYS A 700 2.97 3.51 -12.56
C LYS A 700 1.63 4.10 -12.16
N ARG A 701 1.21 5.16 -12.84
CA ARG A 701 -0.12 5.76 -12.62
C ARG A 701 -1.23 4.78 -12.97
N LEU A 702 -1.07 4.07 -14.09
CA LEU A 702 -2.03 3.06 -14.52
C LEU A 702 -2.14 1.92 -13.49
N GLU A 703 -1.00 1.47 -12.96
CA GLU A 703 -0.97 0.42 -11.93
C GLU A 703 -1.70 0.87 -10.67
N ALA A 704 -1.44 2.11 -10.20
CA ALA A 704 -2.10 2.64 -9.02
C ALA A 704 -3.60 2.81 -9.25
N THR A 705 -3.99 3.28 -10.43
CA THR A 705 -5.39 3.49 -10.80
C THR A 705 -6.16 2.18 -10.86
N THR A 706 -5.57 1.12 -11.38
CA THR A 706 -6.24 -0.17 -11.53
C THR A 706 -6.27 -0.98 -10.23
N ARG A 707 -5.48 -0.58 -9.23
CA ARG A 707 -5.44 -1.29 -7.93
C ARG A 707 -6.70 -1.04 -7.10
N SER A 708 -7.17 0.20 -7.07
CA SER A 708 -8.30 0.60 -6.23
C SER A 708 -9.60 -0.16 -6.54
N PRO A 709 -9.96 -0.41 -7.81
CA PRO A 709 -11.20 -1.13 -8.08
C PRO A 709 -11.24 -2.55 -7.50
N VAL A 710 -10.09 -3.22 -7.39
CA VAL A 710 -10.02 -4.57 -6.80
C VAL A 710 -10.49 -4.52 -5.34
N PHE A 711 -9.97 -3.58 -4.57
CA PHE A 711 -10.30 -3.45 -3.16
C PHE A 711 -11.71 -2.91 -2.95
N SER A 712 -12.14 -1.97 -3.82
CA SER A 712 -13.51 -1.46 -3.78
C SER A 712 -14.52 -2.56 -4.06
N HIS A 713 -14.23 -3.41 -5.03
CA HIS A 713 -15.11 -4.54 -5.36
C HIS A 713 -15.21 -5.53 -4.21
N LEU A 714 -14.07 -5.85 -3.58
CA LEU A 714 -14.06 -6.74 -2.40
C LEU A 714 -14.87 -6.15 -1.27
N SER A 715 -14.67 -4.88 -0.96
CA SER A 715 -15.39 -4.20 0.12
C SER A 715 -16.89 -4.16 -0.14
N SER A 716 -17.30 -3.82 -1.37
CA SER A 716 -18.72 -3.81 -1.76
C SER A 716 -19.33 -5.20 -1.66
N SER A 717 -18.60 -6.22 -2.10
CA SER A 717 -19.08 -7.60 -2.04
C SER A 717 -19.31 -8.06 -0.61
N LEU A 718 -18.42 -7.69 0.31
CA LEU A 718 -18.56 -8.06 1.72
C LEU A 718 -19.74 -7.35 2.37
N GLN A 719 -20.01 -6.10 1.98
CA GLN A 719 -21.17 -5.37 2.50
C GLN A 719 -22.49 -5.95 2.04
N GLY A 720 -22.55 -6.42 0.80
CA GLY A 720 -23.76 -6.99 0.21
C GLY A 720 -23.72 -8.50 0.08
N LEU A 721 -23.06 -9.19 0.98
CA LEU A 721 -22.83 -10.62 0.87
C LEU A 721 -24.13 -11.42 0.84
N TRP A 722 -25.09 -11.08 1.70
CA TRP A 722 -26.38 -11.75 1.75
C TRP A 722 -27.16 -11.55 0.44
N THR A 723 -27.12 -10.35 -0.11
CA THR A 723 -27.79 -10.04 -1.39
C THR A 723 -27.18 -10.85 -2.53
N ILE A 724 -25.86 -10.91 -2.59
CA ILE A 724 -25.15 -11.67 -3.64
C ILE A 724 -25.52 -13.16 -3.54
N ARG A 725 -25.56 -13.71 -2.34
CA ARG A 725 -25.92 -15.12 -2.12
C ARG A 725 -27.39 -15.38 -2.45
N ALA A 726 -28.28 -14.46 -2.06
CA ALA A 726 -29.70 -14.61 -2.31
C ALA A 726 -30.01 -14.63 -3.81
N PHE A 727 -29.34 -13.79 -4.58
CA PHE A 727 -29.50 -13.75 -6.04
C PHE A 727 -28.71 -14.83 -6.74
N LYS A 728 -27.90 -15.61 -6.00
CA LYS A 728 -27.02 -16.64 -6.57
C LYS A 728 -26.08 -16.04 -7.60
N ALA A 729 -25.56 -14.86 -7.31
CA ALA A 729 -24.68 -14.09 -8.19
C ALA A 729 -23.20 -14.24 -7.82
N GLU A 730 -22.83 -15.25 -7.02
CA GLU A 730 -21.45 -15.46 -6.59
C GLU A 730 -20.52 -15.64 -7.77
N GLN A 731 -20.94 -16.44 -8.76
CA GLN A 731 -20.11 -16.68 -9.96
C GLN A 731 -19.91 -15.40 -10.75
N ARG A 732 -20.96 -14.59 -10.91
CA ARG A 732 -20.82 -13.33 -11.62
C ARG A 732 -19.88 -12.36 -10.89
N PHE A 733 -20.00 -12.25 -9.59
CA PHE A 733 -19.12 -11.38 -8.80
C PHE A 733 -17.68 -11.90 -8.78
N GLN A 734 -17.49 -13.22 -8.79
CA GLN A 734 -16.17 -13.81 -8.94
C GLN A 734 -15.56 -13.43 -10.30
N GLU A 735 -16.34 -13.49 -11.35
CA GLU A 735 -15.89 -13.10 -12.69
C GLU A 735 -15.56 -11.60 -12.76
N LEU A 736 -16.36 -10.75 -12.11
CA LEU A 736 -16.08 -9.32 -12.03
C LEU A 736 -14.78 -9.05 -11.28
N PHE A 737 -14.59 -9.74 -10.16
CA PHE A 737 -13.34 -9.62 -9.39
C PHE A 737 -12.16 -10.07 -10.24
N ASP A 738 -12.29 -11.17 -10.95
CA ASP A 738 -11.24 -11.68 -11.83
C ASP A 738 -10.93 -10.68 -12.95
N ALA A 739 -11.97 -10.01 -13.50
CA ALA A 739 -11.77 -8.98 -14.52
C ALA A 739 -10.99 -7.78 -13.97
N HIS A 740 -11.34 -7.31 -12.78
CA HIS A 740 -10.58 -6.23 -12.10
C HIS A 740 -9.15 -6.67 -11.82
N GLN A 741 -8.98 -7.90 -11.35
CA GLN A 741 -7.67 -8.45 -11.03
C GLN A 741 -6.82 -8.61 -12.29
N ASP A 742 -7.42 -9.05 -13.40
CA ASP A 742 -6.71 -9.19 -14.67
C ASP A 742 -6.24 -7.82 -15.19
N LEU A 743 -7.08 -6.81 -15.07
CA LEU A 743 -6.72 -5.46 -15.50
C LEU A 743 -5.55 -4.92 -14.65
N HIS A 744 -5.62 -5.14 -13.35
CA HIS A 744 -4.52 -4.75 -12.46
C HIS A 744 -3.24 -5.54 -12.76
N SER A 745 -3.37 -6.84 -13.05
CA SER A 745 -2.22 -7.69 -13.39
C SER A 745 -1.54 -7.25 -14.67
N GLU A 746 -2.33 -6.81 -15.68
CA GLU A 746 -1.76 -6.26 -16.91
C GLU A 746 -0.91 -5.03 -16.61
N ALA A 747 -1.44 -4.12 -15.78
CA ALA A 747 -0.71 -2.90 -15.41
C ALA A 747 0.54 -3.24 -14.60
N TRP A 748 0.45 -4.18 -13.68
CA TRP A 748 1.57 -4.62 -12.86
C TRP A 748 2.67 -5.27 -13.71
N PHE A 749 2.26 -6.11 -14.66
CA PHE A 749 3.21 -6.76 -15.58
C PHE A 749 3.94 -5.72 -16.44
N LEU A 750 3.20 -4.73 -16.95
CA LEU A 750 3.83 -3.63 -17.70
C LEU A 750 4.83 -2.86 -16.84
N PHE A 751 4.47 -2.62 -15.59
CA PHE A 751 5.38 -1.93 -14.65
C PHE A 751 6.67 -2.72 -14.44
N LEU A 752 6.55 -4.03 -14.20
CA LEU A 752 7.71 -4.90 -13.99
C LEU A 752 8.59 -4.99 -15.25
N THR A 753 7.97 -5.20 -16.41
CA THR A 753 8.73 -5.36 -17.65
C THR A 753 9.41 -4.05 -18.08
N THR A 754 8.76 -2.91 -17.85
CA THR A 754 9.35 -1.60 -18.15
C THR A 754 10.57 -1.36 -17.27
N SER A 755 10.46 -1.70 -15.98
CA SER A 755 11.60 -1.56 -15.06
C SER A 755 12.77 -2.47 -15.49
N ARG A 756 12.47 -3.70 -15.88
CA ARG A 756 13.52 -4.64 -16.30
C ARG A 756 14.16 -4.24 -17.63
N TRP A 757 13.35 -3.69 -18.54
CA TRP A 757 13.88 -3.18 -19.80
C TRP A 757 14.95 -2.10 -19.56
N PHE A 758 14.62 -1.15 -18.69
CA PHE A 758 15.54 -0.06 -18.36
C PHE A 758 16.77 -0.60 -17.63
N ALA A 759 16.59 -1.56 -16.70
CA ALA A 759 17.70 -2.16 -15.96
C ALA A 759 18.69 -2.85 -16.89
N VAL A 760 18.20 -3.58 -17.91
CA VAL A 760 19.07 -4.25 -18.87
C VAL A 760 19.88 -3.23 -19.69
N ARG A 761 19.25 -2.12 -20.11
CA ARG A 761 19.97 -1.08 -20.87
C ARG A 761 21.02 -0.38 -20.01
N LEU A 762 20.72 -0.13 -18.73
CA LEU A 762 21.71 0.47 -17.84
C LEU A 762 22.89 -0.47 -17.59
N ASP A 763 22.63 -1.76 -17.43
CA ASP A 763 23.69 -2.77 -17.28
C ASP A 763 24.56 -2.83 -18.55
N ALA A 764 23.93 -2.68 -19.72
CA ALA A 764 24.69 -2.64 -20.99
C ALA A 764 25.62 -1.42 -21.05
N ILE A 765 25.15 -0.26 -20.58
CA ILE A 765 25.99 0.95 -20.52
C ILE A 765 27.18 0.72 -19.57
N CYS A 766 26.93 0.12 -18.41
CA CYS A 766 27.99 -0.19 -17.45
C CYS A 766 29.00 -1.20 -18.03
N ALA A 767 28.51 -2.21 -18.75
CA ALA A 767 29.37 -3.20 -19.40
C ALA A 767 30.25 -2.53 -20.46
N MET A 768 29.70 -1.59 -21.24
CA MET A 768 30.47 -0.82 -22.22
C MET A 768 31.53 0.02 -21.53
N PHE A 769 31.22 0.62 -20.40
CA PHE A 769 32.18 1.38 -19.60
C PHE A 769 33.32 0.48 -19.11
N VAL A 770 33.00 -0.72 -18.61
CA VAL A 770 34.02 -1.69 -18.17
C VAL A 770 34.91 -2.09 -19.33
N ILE A 771 34.31 -2.35 -20.51
CA ILE A 771 35.06 -2.71 -21.71
C ILE A 771 36.01 -1.57 -22.09
N VAL A 772 35.53 -0.32 -22.05
CA VAL A 772 36.36 0.84 -22.38
C VAL A 772 37.55 0.95 -21.41
N VAL A 773 37.31 0.77 -20.10
CA VAL A 773 38.37 0.82 -19.09
C VAL A 773 39.36 -0.30 -19.31
N ALA A 774 38.89 -1.52 -19.56
CA ALA A 774 39.79 -2.67 -19.76
C ALA A 774 40.68 -2.52 -20.98
N PHE A 775 40.09 -2.13 -22.12
CA PHE A 775 40.88 -1.95 -23.35
C PHE A 775 41.76 -0.72 -23.30
N GLY A 776 41.31 0.34 -22.62
CA GLY A 776 42.16 1.50 -22.38
C GLY A 776 43.37 1.15 -21.53
N SER A 777 43.17 0.33 -20.50
CA SER A 777 44.30 -0.16 -19.69
C SER A 777 45.25 -1.02 -20.50
N LEU A 778 44.75 -1.86 -21.40
CA LEU A 778 45.56 -2.72 -22.24
C LEU A 778 46.38 -1.89 -23.25
N ILE A 779 45.73 -0.90 -23.87
CA ILE A 779 46.40 -0.03 -24.85
C ILE A 779 47.50 0.80 -24.18
N LEU A 780 47.25 1.31 -22.99
CA LEU A 780 48.19 2.14 -22.24
C LEU A 780 49.01 1.35 -21.23
N SER A 781 49.15 0.03 -21.40
CA SER A 781 49.79 -0.86 -20.42
C SER A 781 51.24 -0.49 -20.15
N LYS A 782 51.95 0.12 -21.10
CA LYS A 782 53.34 0.52 -20.91
C LYS A 782 53.48 1.75 -20.02
N THR A 783 52.48 2.59 -19.92
CA THR A 783 52.54 3.85 -19.16
C THR A 783 51.82 3.78 -17.81
N LEU A 784 51.02 2.75 -17.57
CA LEU A 784 50.22 2.61 -16.34
C LEU A 784 50.85 1.61 -15.40
N ASP A 785 50.84 1.94 -14.09
CA ASP A 785 51.26 1.03 -13.03
C ASP A 785 50.19 -0.04 -12.77
N ALA A 786 50.60 -1.20 -12.29
CA ALA A 786 49.68 -2.29 -12.00
C ALA A 786 48.64 -1.90 -10.94
N GLY A 787 49.04 -1.11 -9.93
CA GLY A 787 48.11 -0.64 -8.93
C GLY A 787 47.01 0.26 -9.46
N GLN A 788 47.38 1.17 -10.41
CA GLN A 788 46.42 2.07 -11.05
C GLN A 788 45.43 1.29 -11.91
N VAL A 789 45.89 0.30 -12.66
CA VAL A 789 45.04 -0.55 -13.49
C VAL A 789 44.07 -1.34 -12.60
N GLY A 790 44.58 -1.91 -11.52
CA GLY A 790 43.75 -2.65 -10.56
C GLY A 790 42.66 -1.79 -9.94
N LEU A 791 43.05 -0.58 -9.55
CA LEU A 791 42.11 0.39 -8.95
C LEU A 791 40.99 0.74 -9.94
N ALA A 792 41.35 1.10 -11.17
CA ALA A 792 40.39 1.49 -12.21
C ALA A 792 39.43 0.32 -12.53
N LEU A 793 39.97 -0.89 -12.73
CA LEU A 793 39.17 -2.05 -13.07
C LEU A 793 38.26 -2.48 -11.93
N SER A 794 38.75 -2.45 -10.69
CA SER A 794 37.90 -2.79 -9.50
C SER A 794 36.73 -1.83 -9.43
N TYR A 795 36.97 -0.55 -9.55
CA TYR A 795 35.91 0.45 -9.48
C TYR A 795 34.96 0.37 -10.66
N ALA A 796 35.46 0.09 -11.86
CA ALA A 796 34.60 -0.06 -13.03
C ALA A 796 33.68 -1.28 -12.87
N LEU A 797 34.19 -2.39 -12.35
CA LEU A 797 33.39 -3.59 -12.10
C LEU A 797 32.34 -3.35 -11.01
N SER A 798 32.65 -2.56 -9.99
CA SER A 798 31.70 -2.24 -8.94
C SER A 798 30.55 -1.33 -9.41
N LEU A 799 30.73 -0.68 -10.58
CA LEU A 799 29.68 0.18 -11.14
C LEU A 799 28.44 -0.61 -11.54
N MET A 800 28.61 -1.86 -11.97
CA MET A 800 27.49 -2.71 -12.41
C MET A 800 26.57 -3.00 -11.21
N GLY A 801 25.27 -2.81 -11.39
CA GLY A 801 24.30 -2.93 -10.32
C GLY A 801 24.17 -1.67 -9.48
N MET A 802 25.28 -1.04 -9.13
CA MET A 802 25.30 0.21 -8.38
C MET A 802 24.67 1.35 -9.17
N PHE A 803 24.98 1.45 -10.45
CA PHE A 803 24.43 2.49 -11.33
C PHE A 803 22.92 2.31 -11.50
N GLN A 804 22.47 1.08 -11.70
CA GLN A 804 21.05 0.76 -11.79
C GLN A 804 20.32 1.13 -10.49
N TRP A 805 20.92 0.77 -9.36
CA TRP A 805 20.35 1.08 -8.04
C TRP A 805 20.30 2.60 -7.82
N CYS A 806 21.33 3.32 -8.22
CA CYS A 806 21.38 4.78 -8.10
C CYS A 806 20.25 5.44 -8.90
N VAL A 807 20.06 5.01 -10.15
CA VAL A 807 19.00 5.57 -11.00
C VAL A 807 17.61 5.24 -10.43
N ARG A 808 17.43 4.01 -9.94
CA ARG A 808 16.17 3.61 -9.31
C ARG A 808 15.87 4.47 -8.08
N GLN A 809 16.89 4.71 -7.24
CA GLN A 809 16.70 5.53 -6.04
C GLN A 809 16.45 7.00 -6.38
N SER A 810 17.04 7.51 -7.47
CA SER A 810 16.75 8.88 -7.91
C SER A 810 15.29 9.01 -8.33
N ALA A 811 14.76 8.01 -9.04
CA ALA A 811 13.34 7.99 -9.42
C ALA A 811 12.43 7.91 -8.21
N GLU A 812 12.78 7.10 -7.22
CA GLU A 812 12.02 6.99 -5.97
C GLU A 812 12.02 8.30 -5.18
N VAL A 813 13.17 8.97 -5.10
CA VAL A 813 13.28 10.28 -4.45
C VAL A 813 12.38 11.29 -5.16
N GLU A 814 12.43 11.30 -6.49
CA GLU A 814 11.59 12.21 -7.28
C GLU A 814 10.11 11.96 -7.03
N ASN A 815 9.69 10.70 -7.00
CA ASN A 815 8.30 10.33 -6.72
C ASN A 815 7.86 10.75 -5.32
N MET A 816 8.72 10.58 -4.32
CA MET A 816 8.42 10.99 -2.95
C MET A 816 8.38 12.50 -2.79
N VAL A 817 9.26 13.22 -3.48
CA VAL A 817 9.27 14.68 -3.46
C VAL A 817 8.02 15.24 -4.16
N MET A 818 7.41 14.49 -5.07
CA MET A 818 6.10 14.86 -5.63
C MET A 818 5.04 14.98 -4.54
N SER A 819 5.07 14.11 -3.53
CA SER A 819 4.18 14.23 -2.37
C SER A 819 4.42 15.52 -1.60
N ILE A 820 5.68 15.92 -1.46
CA ILE A 820 6.04 17.20 -0.81
C ILE A 820 5.53 18.39 -1.63
N VAL A 821 5.65 18.30 -2.95
CA VAL A 821 5.14 19.35 -3.85
C VAL A 821 3.63 19.48 -3.69
N ALA A 822 2.91 18.34 -3.63
CA ALA A 822 1.48 18.32 -3.41
C ALA A 822 1.12 18.93 -2.04
N PHE A 823 1.88 18.60 -1.00
CA PHE A 823 1.72 19.13 0.34
C PHE A 823 1.91 20.65 0.35
N LEU A 824 2.96 21.15 -0.32
CA LEU A 824 3.24 22.58 -0.42
C LEU A 824 2.21 23.31 -1.28
N ALA A 825 1.75 22.68 -2.36
CA ALA A 825 0.70 23.25 -3.20
C ALA A 825 -0.61 23.39 -2.44
N PHE A 826 -0.93 22.43 -1.58
CA PHE A 826 -2.08 22.49 -0.69
C PHE A 826 -1.97 23.68 0.26
N SER A 827 -0.77 23.93 0.79
CA SER A 827 -0.51 25.08 1.65
C SER A 827 -0.65 26.41 0.89
N ILE A 828 -0.18 26.47 -0.35
CA ILE A 828 -0.30 27.66 -1.19
C ILE A 828 -1.77 27.92 -1.51
N LEU A 829 -2.53 26.88 -1.81
CA LEU A 829 -3.97 26.98 -2.09
C LEU A 829 -4.72 27.54 -0.87
N LEU A 830 -4.32 27.10 0.32
CA LEU A 830 -4.87 27.61 1.57
C LEU A 830 -4.58 29.10 1.74
N SER A 831 -3.37 29.55 1.41
CA SER A 831 -2.99 30.96 1.55
C SER A 831 -3.73 31.83 0.52
N ILE A 832 -4.01 31.29 -0.67
CA ILE A 832 -4.78 32.02 -1.69
C ILE A 832 -6.24 32.14 -1.25
N GLU A 833 -6.81 31.12 -0.63
CA GLU A 833 -8.20 31.13 -0.18
C GLU A 833 -8.42 32.00 1.06
N ARG A 834 -7.37 32.40 1.74
CA ARG A 834 -7.49 33.33 2.88
C ARG A 834 -8.04 34.67 2.40
N PRO A 835 -9.08 35.17 3.05
CA PRO A 835 -9.50 36.53 2.70
C PRO A 835 -8.38 37.51 3.04
N ALA A 836 -8.24 38.53 2.22
CA ALA A 836 -7.26 39.55 2.46
C ALA A 836 -7.73 40.41 3.65
N CYS A 837 -7.46 39.89 4.85
CA CYS A 837 -7.76 40.62 6.07
C CYS A 837 -6.70 41.69 6.27
N SER A 838 -7.13 42.92 6.20
CA SER A 838 -6.29 44.04 6.51
C SER A 838 -5.94 44.06 7.99
#